data_31631dfbdffb72de98a63d41dfd00a3b
#
_entry.id   31631dfbdffb72de98a63d41dfd00a3b
#
_cell.length_a   1.000
_cell.length_b   1.000
_cell.length_c   1.000
_cell.angle_alpha   90.00
_cell.angle_beta   90.00
_cell.angle_gamma   90.00
#
_symmetry.space_group_name_H-M   'P 1'
#
loop_
_entity.id
_entity.type
_entity.pdbx_description
1 polymer ?
#
loop_
_entity_poly.entity_id
_entity_poly.type
_entity_poly.pdbx_seq_one_letter_code
_entity_poly.pdbx_strand_id
1 'polypeptide(L)'
;MFSSAVEVLLSVAWREATARRHVHLTLEHLLYVLAHDLEGEKILAACGADLPRLRAELDAYLKKHVEQYPRGTQRDPDQTMAFRRVLQTAVLHVQSAGKGEVEAGDLLAALLQQPRSHAAQLLTAQGVTRLDVLNYISHGVTKVPMPPGEAAEEGEADHPATGGAGEEGSSTAKDPLGAYTLSLTSRAKAGLLDPLIGRTTELQRTLEILCRRRKNNPVFVGDPGVGKTAMAEGLALRLLDRDVPALLEGAEVFALDTTALLSGTRFRGDFEERFKAVVHALARRKKPILFIDEIHATVGAGATTGGTLDLATLMKPVLSAGDLRVVGSTTFEEFKQIEKDRALARRLQKVVIDEPTVEEAGRILQGLRSRYEAHHGVRYSDEAIDAAVKLAKRHLRDSRLPDSAIDILDEAGAMVRLAASQALMPAPGEAAEEAAPVAATGPEVREARSGSAVAVASPVGTAAGAVVPAEPAAPPIPVGADIVERIVARMARIPEKQASASDRTRLRTLEESLRRVVFGQDEAVHVVSQAIKRARAGLGQPDRPAGCFLFTGPTGVGKTELAKQLALHLGNEFIRYDMSEYMEKHAVARLIGAPPGYVGFEQGGMLVDAVRQHPYAVLLLDEIEKAHPDIFNILLQVMDHATLTDNNGRKADFRQVVLIMTSNAGSREMSAASIGFASQGATLDKKARSRAKGALEKIFSPEFRNRLDAIVTFAALSFDTMETIVEKFILQLEAQLAERRIAFTLTPEARAWLARKGYDPVFGARPLARVVQTEVRDPLTDEILFGRLERGGTVTIAVEEGKLTFTVEPAAAPADAVPV
;
A
#
# COMPACT_ATOMS: atom_id res chain seq x y z
N MET A 1 -0.49 3.04 16.51
CA MET A 1 -0.80 2.43 17.81
C MET A 1 -0.71 3.49 18.89
N PHE A 2 -1.33 3.30 20.07
CA PHE A 2 -1.11 4.20 21.20
C PHE A 2 0.26 3.90 21.80
N SER A 3 0.97 4.94 22.25
CA SER A 3 2.21 4.76 22.99
C SER A 3 1.91 4.11 24.36
N SER A 4 2.90 3.43 24.94
CA SER A 4 2.75 2.81 26.26
C SER A 4 2.34 3.82 27.34
N ALA A 5 2.81 5.06 27.26
CA ALA A 5 2.44 6.17 28.13
C ALA A 5 0.94 6.52 28.01
N VAL A 6 0.42 6.60 26.80
CA VAL A 6 -1.00 6.87 26.53
C VAL A 6 -1.91 5.73 27.00
N GLU A 7 -1.50 4.49 26.86
CA GLU A 7 -2.26 3.34 27.38
C GLU A 7 -2.38 3.39 28.90
N VAL A 8 -1.30 3.77 29.58
CA VAL A 8 -1.32 4.01 31.04
C VAL A 8 -2.26 5.17 31.39
N LEU A 9 -2.19 6.30 30.69
CA LEU A 9 -3.09 7.44 30.89
C LEU A 9 -4.57 7.06 30.76
N LEU A 10 -4.92 6.30 29.72
CA LEU A 10 -6.29 5.83 29.52
C LEU A 10 -6.74 4.88 30.64
N SER A 11 -5.84 4.04 31.14
CA SER A 11 -6.13 3.14 32.25
C SER A 11 -6.32 3.89 33.57
N VAL A 12 -5.57 4.99 33.77
CA VAL A 12 -5.73 5.88 34.93
C VAL A 12 -7.05 6.65 34.85
N ALA A 13 -7.41 7.15 33.68
CA ALA A 13 -8.70 7.84 33.46
C ALA A 13 -9.89 6.91 33.75
N TRP A 14 -9.80 5.65 33.34
CA TRP A 14 -10.79 4.63 33.65
C TRP A 14 -10.89 4.36 35.17
N ARG A 15 -9.74 4.20 35.85
CA ARG A 15 -9.69 3.99 37.30
C ARG A 15 -10.24 5.17 38.07
N GLU A 16 -9.97 6.40 37.65
CA GLU A 16 -10.48 7.61 38.28
C GLU A 16 -12.00 7.71 38.14
N ALA A 17 -12.56 7.41 36.96
CA ALA A 17 -14.00 7.36 36.75
C ALA A 17 -14.66 6.26 37.60
N THR A 18 -14.04 5.09 37.73
CA THR A 18 -14.50 3.98 38.57
C THR A 18 -14.43 4.32 40.08
N ALA A 19 -13.33 4.93 40.52
CA ALA A 19 -13.14 5.36 41.91
C ALA A 19 -14.18 6.40 42.35
N ARG A 20 -14.56 7.29 41.44
CA ARG A 20 -15.64 8.29 41.64
C ARG A 20 -17.04 7.71 41.41
N ARG A 21 -17.15 6.45 40.98
CA ARG A 21 -18.42 5.76 40.65
C ARG A 21 -19.22 6.47 39.56
N HIS A 22 -18.55 7.07 38.57
CA HIS A 22 -19.19 7.75 37.49
C HIS A 22 -19.77 6.74 36.51
N VAL A 23 -20.95 7.04 35.95
CA VAL A 23 -21.64 6.21 34.96
C VAL A 23 -20.90 6.27 33.62
N HIS A 24 -20.32 7.42 33.32
CA HIS A 24 -19.67 7.64 32.04
C HIS A 24 -18.23 8.14 32.18
N LEU A 25 -17.36 7.57 31.32
CA LEU A 25 -16.01 8.10 31.09
C LEU A 25 -16.08 9.22 30.06
N THR A 26 -15.78 10.45 30.51
CA THR A 26 -15.92 11.68 29.72
C THR A 26 -14.57 12.32 29.38
N LEU A 27 -14.57 13.35 28.52
CA LEU A 27 -13.36 14.09 28.14
C LEU A 27 -12.72 14.84 29.32
N GLU A 28 -13.52 15.19 30.30
CA GLU A 28 -13.05 15.85 31.54
C GLU A 28 -12.19 14.90 32.39
N HIS A 29 -12.47 13.58 32.39
CA HIS A 29 -11.58 12.59 33.01
C HIS A 29 -10.25 12.50 32.27
N LEU A 30 -10.29 12.50 30.93
CA LEU A 30 -9.06 12.47 30.12
C LEU A 30 -8.19 13.70 30.40
N LEU A 31 -8.80 14.90 30.38
CA LEU A 31 -8.07 16.14 30.68
C LEU A 31 -7.58 16.19 32.11
N TYR A 32 -8.36 15.67 33.06
CA TYR A 32 -7.94 15.60 34.48
C TYR A 32 -6.67 14.76 34.64
N VAL A 33 -6.60 13.61 33.98
CA VAL A 33 -5.41 12.73 34.04
C VAL A 33 -4.24 13.35 33.28
N LEU A 34 -4.46 13.92 32.10
CA LEU A 34 -3.43 14.63 31.35
C LEU A 34 -2.84 15.84 32.13
N ALA A 35 -3.66 16.53 32.93
CA ALA A 35 -3.19 17.62 33.79
C ALA A 35 -2.38 17.15 35.03
N HIS A 36 -2.40 15.83 35.33
CA HIS A 36 -1.62 15.22 36.43
C HIS A 36 -0.48 14.33 35.92
N ASP A 37 -0.34 14.19 34.61
CA ASP A 37 0.74 13.44 33.97
C ASP A 37 1.93 14.36 33.69
N LEU A 38 3.14 13.85 33.80
CA LEU A 38 4.38 14.62 33.62
C LEU A 38 4.51 15.26 32.24
N GLU A 39 4.14 14.54 31.20
CA GLU A 39 4.20 15.01 29.80
C GLU A 39 3.04 15.97 29.50
N GLY A 40 1.83 15.59 29.89
CA GLY A 40 0.66 16.44 29.77
C GLY A 40 0.79 17.75 30.50
N GLU A 41 1.38 17.74 31.71
CA GLU A 41 1.68 18.93 32.52
C GLU A 41 2.66 19.88 31.83
N LYS A 42 3.76 19.33 31.27
CA LYS A 42 4.74 20.11 30.51
C LYS A 42 4.10 20.79 29.28
N ILE A 43 3.29 20.08 28.54
CA ILE A 43 2.62 20.61 27.36
C ILE A 43 1.64 21.73 27.75
N LEU A 44 0.81 21.50 28.76
CA LEU A 44 -0.19 22.46 29.20
C LEU A 44 0.46 23.72 29.80
N ALA A 45 1.52 23.58 30.61
CA ALA A 45 2.30 24.68 31.14
C ALA A 45 2.98 25.50 30.03
N ALA A 46 3.61 24.85 29.08
CA ALA A 46 4.22 25.47 27.91
C ALA A 46 3.23 26.28 27.07
N CYS A 47 1.97 25.79 26.98
CA CYS A 47 0.87 26.49 26.31
C CYS A 47 0.24 27.62 27.18
N GLY A 48 0.71 27.83 28.42
CA GLY A 48 0.27 28.91 29.29
C GLY A 48 -0.96 28.57 30.13
N ALA A 49 -1.27 27.29 30.38
CA ALA A 49 -2.32 26.91 31.32
C ALA A 49 -1.92 27.10 32.78
N ASP A 50 -2.85 27.64 33.58
CA ASP A 50 -2.75 27.63 35.04
C ASP A 50 -3.18 26.25 35.56
N LEU A 51 -2.23 25.36 35.76
CA LEU A 51 -2.46 23.97 36.16
C LEU A 51 -3.17 23.85 37.54
N PRO A 52 -2.80 24.57 38.62
CA PRO A 52 -3.53 24.55 39.88
C PRO A 52 -5.01 24.89 39.71
N ARG A 53 -5.31 25.92 38.94
CA ARG A 53 -6.66 26.38 38.67
C ARG A 53 -7.42 25.35 37.79
N LEU A 54 -6.80 24.84 36.75
CA LEU A 54 -7.39 23.82 35.84
C LEU A 54 -7.75 22.56 36.61
N ARG A 55 -6.87 22.04 37.43
CA ARG A 55 -7.09 20.87 38.29
C ARG A 55 -8.26 21.07 39.26
N ALA A 56 -8.34 22.25 39.89
CA ALA A 56 -9.42 22.57 40.81
C ALA A 56 -10.79 22.68 40.10
N GLU A 57 -10.85 23.32 38.95
CA GLU A 57 -12.07 23.49 38.14
C GLU A 57 -12.55 22.12 37.59
N LEU A 58 -11.64 21.28 37.14
CA LEU A 58 -11.96 19.90 36.67
C LEU A 58 -12.47 19.00 37.79
N ASP A 59 -11.81 19.05 38.98
CA ASP A 59 -12.26 18.24 40.12
C ASP A 59 -13.65 18.67 40.61
N ALA A 60 -13.90 19.99 40.65
CA ALA A 60 -15.21 20.54 41.01
C ALA A 60 -16.30 20.10 40.00
N TYR A 61 -15.98 20.14 38.71
CA TYR A 61 -16.89 19.72 37.66
C TYR A 61 -17.21 18.21 37.72
N LEU A 62 -16.16 17.38 37.88
CA LEU A 62 -16.33 15.93 38.01
C LEU A 62 -17.17 15.53 39.21
N LYS A 63 -17.05 16.25 40.34
CA LYS A 63 -17.86 15.99 41.54
C LYS A 63 -19.32 16.42 41.38
N LYS A 64 -19.60 17.48 40.62
CA LYS A 64 -20.92 18.11 40.61
C LYS A 64 -21.78 17.71 39.38
N HIS A 65 -21.19 17.50 38.24
CA HIS A 65 -21.92 17.43 36.98
C HIS A 65 -21.90 16.04 36.31
N VAL A 66 -21.04 15.13 36.75
CA VAL A 66 -21.00 13.78 36.20
C VAL A 66 -21.90 12.87 37.03
N GLU A 67 -22.77 12.15 36.35
CA GLU A 67 -23.72 11.21 36.94
C GLU A 67 -22.98 10.06 37.65
N GLN A 68 -23.45 9.73 38.89
CA GLN A 68 -22.81 8.71 39.69
C GLN A 68 -23.75 7.51 39.89
N TYR A 69 -23.19 6.31 39.93
CA TYR A 69 -23.91 5.10 40.33
C TYR A 69 -24.34 5.16 41.81
N PRO A 70 -25.51 4.63 42.16
CA PRO A 70 -25.94 4.47 43.55
C PRO A 70 -24.90 3.73 44.41
N ARG A 71 -24.87 4.03 45.71
CA ARG A 71 -23.95 3.34 46.63
C ARG A 71 -24.22 1.84 46.65
N GLY A 72 -23.17 1.04 46.38
CA GLY A 72 -23.27 -0.44 46.36
C GLY A 72 -23.35 -1.08 44.98
N THR A 73 -23.41 -0.30 43.90
CA THR A 73 -23.38 -0.83 42.52
C THR A 73 -21.93 -0.73 42.00
N GLN A 74 -21.30 -1.86 41.73
CA GLN A 74 -20.04 -1.94 40.99
C GLN A 74 -20.36 -2.22 39.52
N ARG A 75 -20.30 -1.19 38.71
CA ARG A 75 -20.37 -1.27 37.25
C ARG A 75 -19.26 -0.42 36.67
N ASP A 76 -18.70 -0.89 35.57
CA ASP A 76 -17.67 -0.16 34.85
C ASP A 76 -18.30 1.06 34.13
N PRO A 77 -17.57 2.18 34.01
CA PRO A 77 -18.05 3.37 33.37
C PRO A 77 -18.11 3.18 31.84
N ASP A 78 -19.22 3.59 31.21
CA ASP A 78 -19.35 3.55 29.75
C ASP A 78 -18.62 4.72 29.09
N GLN A 79 -17.88 4.44 28.02
CA GLN A 79 -17.20 5.51 27.25
C GLN A 79 -18.21 6.35 26.49
N THR A 80 -18.19 7.67 26.66
CA THR A 80 -19.02 8.60 25.89
C THR A 80 -18.63 8.61 24.41
N MET A 81 -19.59 8.95 23.53
CA MET A 81 -19.32 9.11 22.09
C MET A 81 -18.26 10.16 21.80
N ALA A 82 -18.20 11.22 22.61
CA ALA A 82 -17.18 12.27 22.49
C ALA A 82 -15.79 11.73 22.83
N PHE A 83 -15.66 10.91 23.85
CA PHE A 83 -14.42 10.26 24.25
C PHE A 83 -13.87 9.36 23.12
N ARG A 84 -14.73 8.47 22.58
CA ARG A 84 -14.35 7.62 21.43
C ARG A 84 -13.91 8.41 20.21
N ARG A 85 -14.62 9.52 19.92
CA ARG A 85 -14.29 10.39 18.78
C ARG A 85 -12.93 11.04 18.94
N VAL A 86 -12.57 11.51 20.14
CA VAL A 86 -11.25 12.10 20.40
C VAL A 86 -10.15 11.08 20.17
N LEU A 87 -10.30 9.84 20.65
CA LEU A 87 -9.32 8.77 20.40
C LEU A 87 -9.18 8.47 18.91
N GLN A 88 -10.28 8.35 18.17
CA GLN A 88 -10.25 8.14 16.73
C GLN A 88 -9.57 9.30 15.99
N THR A 89 -9.86 10.55 16.39
CA THR A 89 -9.27 11.73 15.77
C THR A 89 -7.77 11.80 16.03
N ALA A 90 -7.30 11.45 17.23
CA ALA A 90 -5.88 11.38 17.54
C ALA A 90 -5.14 10.34 16.68
N VAL A 91 -5.74 9.14 16.52
CA VAL A 91 -5.18 8.09 15.65
C VAL A 91 -5.10 8.56 14.20
N LEU A 92 -6.16 9.16 13.66
CA LEU A 92 -6.18 9.68 12.29
C LEU A 92 -5.15 10.80 12.08
N HIS A 93 -4.97 11.67 13.08
CA HIS A 93 -3.99 12.75 13.03
C HIS A 93 -2.56 12.21 12.94
N VAL A 94 -2.23 11.23 13.78
CA VAL A 94 -0.90 10.59 13.81
C VAL A 94 -0.62 9.83 12.51
N GLN A 95 -1.61 9.09 11.98
CA GLN A 95 -1.50 8.41 10.69
C GLN A 95 -1.28 9.40 9.52
N SER A 96 -2.00 10.52 9.51
CA SER A 96 -1.82 11.56 8.47
C SER A 96 -0.49 12.29 8.58
N ALA A 97 0.09 12.37 9.79
CA ALA A 97 1.38 13.00 10.06
C ALA A 97 2.58 12.05 9.88
N GLY A 98 2.33 10.77 9.50
CA GLY A 98 3.39 9.77 9.31
C GLY A 98 4.11 9.34 10.59
N LYS A 99 3.56 9.66 11.79
CA LYS A 99 4.08 9.21 13.08
C LYS A 99 3.61 7.80 13.39
N GLY A 100 4.43 7.01 14.08
CA GLY A 100 4.12 5.61 14.39
C GLY A 100 3.13 5.42 15.54
N GLU A 101 3.14 6.31 16.54
CA GLU A 101 2.39 6.14 17.78
C GLU A 101 1.74 7.46 18.22
N VAL A 102 0.59 7.33 18.93
CA VAL A 102 -0.17 8.44 19.49
C VAL A 102 0.41 8.82 20.84
N GLU A 103 0.79 10.08 21.03
CA GLU A 103 1.37 10.65 22.25
C GLU A 103 0.35 11.49 23.04
N ALA A 104 0.67 11.89 24.26
CA ALA A 104 -0.19 12.71 25.13
C ALA A 104 -0.60 14.04 24.48
N GLY A 105 0.31 14.65 23.74
CA GLY A 105 0.07 15.89 23.01
C GLY A 105 -0.96 15.73 21.89
N ASP A 106 -0.96 14.59 21.16
CA ASP A 106 -1.94 14.33 20.11
C ASP A 106 -3.35 14.20 20.69
N LEU A 107 -3.48 13.62 21.91
CA LEU A 107 -4.76 13.55 22.63
C LEU A 107 -5.26 14.94 23.02
N LEU A 108 -4.37 15.84 23.52
CA LEU A 108 -4.72 17.23 23.84
C LEU A 108 -5.16 18.01 22.59
N ALA A 109 -4.44 17.85 21.48
CA ALA A 109 -4.80 18.48 20.21
C ALA A 109 -6.15 17.99 19.66
N ALA A 110 -6.46 16.69 19.81
CA ALA A 110 -7.73 16.11 19.42
C ALA A 110 -8.89 16.50 20.34
N LEU A 111 -8.62 16.66 21.65
CA LEU A 111 -9.60 17.14 22.64
C LEU A 111 -10.06 18.56 22.32
N LEU A 112 -9.14 19.44 21.96
CA LEU A 112 -9.44 20.83 21.57
C LEU A 112 -10.24 20.94 20.26
N GLN A 113 -10.34 19.87 19.48
CA GLN A 113 -11.25 19.80 18.33
C GLN A 113 -12.73 19.57 18.71
N GLN A 114 -13.05 19.40 20.00
CA GLN A 114 -14.41 19.23 20.48
C GLN A 114 -14.88 20.50 21.23
N PRO A 115 -15.22 21.61 20.55
CA PRO A 115 -15.47 22.93 21.17
C PRO A 115 -16.71 22.96 22.08
N ARG A 116 -17.57 21.94 21.97
CA ARG A 116 -18.76 21.80 22.84
C ARG A 116 -18.49 21.04 24.13
N SER A 117 -17.31 20.44 24.31
CA SER A 117 -16.95 19.78 25.56
C SER A 117 -16.53 20.81 26.60
N HIS A 118 -16.89 20.53 27.85
CA HIS A 118 -16.46 21.41 28.98
C HIS A 118 -14.93 21.43 29.13
N ALA A 119 -14.28 20.29 28.89
CA ALA A 119 -12.82 20.19 28.90
C ALA A 119 -12.15 21.15 27.88
N ALA A 120 -12.64 21.23 26.65
CA ALA A 120 -12.11 22.17 25.66
C ALA A 120 -12.43 23.63 26.02
N GLN A 121 -13.60 23.89 26.60
CA GLN A 121 -13.97 25.23 27.05
C GLN A 121 -13.10 25.72 28.18
N LEU A 122 -12.75 24.86 29.14
CA LEU A 122 -11.81 25.22 30.24
C LEU A 122 -10.43 25.59 29.69
N LEU A 123 -9.88 24.83 28.76
CA LEU A 123 -8.60 25.14 28.13
C LEU A 123 -8.66 26.45 27.33
N THR A 124 -9.73 26.64 26.56
CA THR A 124 -9.93 27.89 25.79
C THR A 124 -10.11 29.10 26.69
N ALA A 125 -10.81 28.97 27.81
CA ALA A 125 -10.96 30.05 28.83
C ALA A 125 -9.64 30.49 29.48
N GLN A 126 -8.66 29.59 29.55
CA GLN A 126 -7.30 29.87 29.95
C GLN A 126 -6.38 30.32 28.80
N GLY A 127 -6.95 30.51 27.60
CA GLY A 127 -6.24 30.99 26.44
C GLY A 127 -5.39 29.91 25.73
N VAL A 128 -5.53 28.62 26.06
CA VAL A 128 -4.85 27.51 25.36
C VAL A 128 -5.62 27.18 24.12
N THR A 129 -4.97 27.27 22.96
CA THR A 129 -5.55 26.92 21.67
C THR A 129 -4.93 25.63 21.12
N ARG A 130 -5.63 24.98 20.21
CA ARG A 130 -5.11 23.79 19.50
C ARG A 130 -3.79 24.10 18.79
N LEU A 131 -3.65 25.31 18.26
CA LEU A 131 -2.44 25.73 17.56
C LEU A 131 -1.25 25.81 18.50
N ASP A 132 -1.45 26.29 19.75
CA ASP A 132 -0.39 26.34 20.75
C ASP A 132 0.14 24.93 21.08
N VAL A 133 -0.78 23.97 21.27
CA VAL A 133 -0.43 22.57 21.52
C VAL A 133 0.33 21.95 20.33
N LEU A 134 -0.14 22.16 19.12
CA LEU A 134 0.53 21.65 17.91
C LEU A 134 1.90 22.30 17.69
N ASN A 135 2.07 23.60 17.94
CA ASN A 135 3.35 24.29 17.85
C ASN A 135 4.36 23.77 18.88
N TYR A 136 3.88 23.45 20.08
CA TYR A 136 4.76 22.88 21.10
C TYR A 136 5.20 21.46 20.72
N ILE A 137 4.29 20.59 20.27
CA ILE A 137 4.60 19.19 19.89
C ILE A 137 5.53 19.12 18.68
N SER A 138 5.33 20.04 17.70
CA SER A 138 6.08 19.99 16.44
C SER A 138 7.40 20.76 16.48
N HIS A 139 7.48 21.80 17.28
CA HIS A 139 8.59 22.79 17.23
C HIS A 139 9.14 23.17 18.59
N GLY A 140 8.62 22.65 19.71
CA GLY A 140 9.05 23.00 21.04
C GLY A 140 8.78 24.47 21.44
N VAL A 141 7.93 25.19 20.68
CA VAL A 141 7.68 26.62 20.89
C VAL A 141 6.74 26.82 22.07
N THR A 142 7.22 27.47 23.15
CA THR A 142 6.45 27.79 24.36
C THR A 142 5.79 29.15 24.25
N LYS A 143 4.54 29.26 24.69
CA LYS A 143 3.78 30.52 24.72
C LYS A 143 4.19 31.46 25.87
N VAL A 144 4.70 30.89 26.93
CA VAL A 144 5.16 31.63 28.13
C VAL A 144 6.65 31.35 28.33
N PRO A 145 7.52 32.35 28.54
CA PRO A 145 8.93 32.11 28.87
C PRO A 145 9.02 31.37 30.22
N MET A 146 9.57 30.18 30.24
CA MET A 146 9.85 29.46 31.50
C MET A 146 10.99 30.12 32.26
N PRO A 147 10.91 30.20 33.59
CA PRO A 147 12.04 30.62 34.43
C PRO A 147 13.19 29.60 34.31
N PRO A 148 14.46 30.03 34.36
CA PRO A 148 15.61 29.16 34.17
C PRO A 148 15.80 28.23 35.37
N GLY A 149 15.47 26.96 35.19
CA GLY A 149 15.66 25.90 36.17
C GLY A 149 15.10 24.58 35.65
N GLU A 150 15.97 23.67 35.32
CA GLU A 150 15.74 22.31 34.83
C GLU A 150 15.57 22.15 33.33
N ALA A 151 16.66 22.33 32.60
CA ALA A 151 16.86 21.71 31.32
C ALA A 151 17.94 20.63 31.50
N ALA A 152 17.56 19.38 31.20
CA ALA A 152 18.48 18.25 31.11
C ALA A 152 19.44 18.47 29.93
N GLU A 153 20.68 18.17 30.21
CA GLU A 153 21.85 18.22 29.33
C GLU A 153 21.65 17.47 28.03
N GLU A 154 21.99 18.14 26.91
CA GLU A 154 22.72 17.52 25.79
C GLU A 154 23.10 18.61 24.77
N GLY A 155 24.43 18.81 24.60
CA GLY A 155 25.00 19.36 23.35
C GLY A 155 25.39 20.86 23.39
N GLU A 156 26.43 21.23 24.09
CA GLU A 156 27.15 22.50 23.93
C GLU A 156 27.75 22.69 22.54
N ALA A 157 27.50 23.86 21.94
CA ALA A 157 28.47 24.53 21.09
C ALA A 157 28.34 26.07 21.24
N ASP A 158 29.28 26.57 21.88
CA ASP A 158 29.76 27.91 22.18
C ASP A 158 29.48 29.01 21.13
N HIS A 159 28.86 30.15 21.57
CA HIS A 159 29.02 31.46 20.96
C HIS A 159 28.83 32.59 21.99
N PRO A 160 29.75 33.56 22.03
CA PRO A 160 29.70 34.64 23.00
C PRO A 160 28.73 35.76 22.57
N ALA A 161 28.00 36.24 23.55
CA ALA A 161 27.13 37.41 23.45
C ALA A 161 27.89 38.74 23.40
N THR A 162 27.54 39.63 22.47
CA THR A 162 27.67 41.07 22.63
C THR A 162 26.41 41.74 22.09
N GLY A 163 25.84 42.58 22.91
CA GLY A 163 24.56 43.22 22.73
C GLY A 163 24.57 44.37 21.71
N GLY A 164 23.37 44.68 21.23
CA GLY A 164 23.06 45.87 20.42
C GLY A 164 21.62 45.81 19.94
N ALA A 165 20.80 46.73 20.42
CA ALA A 165 19.39 46.87 20.08
C ALA A 165 19.17 47.30 18.63
N GLY A 166 18.07 46.82 18.03
CA GLY A 166 17.41 47.52 16.93
C GLY A 166 17.19 46.65 15.69
N GLU A 167 15.92 46.58 15.30
CA GLU A 167 15.38 46.22 13.99
C GLU A 167 15.09 44.75 13.71
N GLU A 168 13.79 44.46 13.65
CA GLU A 168 13.19 43.29 13.00
C GLU A 168 13.64 43.21 11.55
N GLY A 169 14.65 42.34 11.29
CA GLY A 169 15.15 42.06 9.98
C GLY A 169 15.19 40.55 9.78
N SER A 170 14.44 40.04 8.75
CA SER A 170 14.47 38.68 8.29
C SER A 170 15.91 38.15 8.25
N SER A 171 16.15 36.97 8.86
CA SER A 171 17.46 36.31 8.82
C SER A 171 17.69 35.76 7.39
N THR A 172 18.22 36.60 6.51
CA THR A 172 18.82 36.17 5.25
C THR A 172 20.05 35.34 5.59
N ALA A 173 20.01 34.05 5.25
CA ALA A 173 21.15 33.16 5.39
C ALA A 173 22.43 33.82 4.84
N LYS A 174 23.54 33.75 5.60
CA LYS A 174 24.84 34.35 5.20
C LYS A 174 25.33 33.85 3.82
N ASP A 175 24.91 32.67 3.36
CA ASP A 175 25.15 32.13 2.00
C ASP A 175 23.86 31.54 1.43
N PRO A 176 23.07 32.28 0.64
CA PRO A 176 21.83 31.80 0.05
C PRO A 176 22.03 30.62 -0.92
N LEU A 177 23.19 30.48 -1.55
CA LEU A 177 23.47 29.36 -2.45
C LEU A 177 23.70 28.05 -1.67
N GLY A 178 24.45 28.11 -0.58
CA GLY A 178 24.64 26.94 0.27
C GLY A 178 23.37 26.46 0.97
N ALA A 179 22.44 27.40 1.28
CA ALA A 179 21.21 27.09 1.97
C ALA A 179 20.08 26.56 1.06
N TYR A 180 20.01 27.02 -0.20
CA TYR A 180 18.85 26.76 -1.07
C TYR A 180 19.21 26.15 -2.43
N THR A 181 20.49 25.86 -2.69
CA THR A 181 20.93 25.25 -3.94
C THR A 181 22.01 24.20 -3.71
N LEU A 182 21.98 23.18 -4.56
CA LEU A 182 23.02 22.14 -4.62
C LEU A 182 23.90 22.37 -5.86
N SER A 183 25.19 22.58 -5.65
CA SER A 183 26.11 22.71 -6.79
C SER A 183 26.41 21.37 -7.46
N LEU A 184 25.75 21.07 -8.59
CA LEU A 184 26.01 19.87 -9.37
C LEU A 184 27.43 19.82 -9.93
N THR A 185 27.98 20.97 -10.34
CA THR A 185 29.37 21.05 -10.87
C THR A 185 30.39 20.71 -9.79
N SER A 186 30.18 21.11 -8.55
CA SER A 186 31.07 20.75 -7.42
C SER A 186 30.99 19.25 -7.11
N ARG A 187 29.81 18.68 -7.10
CA ARG A 187 29.60 17.22 -6.95
C ARG A 187 30.21 16.42 -8.10
N ALA A 188 30.10 16.92 -9.33
CA ALA A 188 30.74 16.36 -10.51
C ALA A 188 32.28 16.30 -10.36
N LYS A 189 32.91 17.40 -9.89
CA LYS A 189 34.34 17.45 -9.59
C LYS A 189 34.76 16.48 -8.50
N ALA A 190 33.89 16.26 -7.52
CA ALA A 190 34.15 15.30 -6.44
C ALA A 190 33.88 13.81 -6.84
N GLY A 191 33.45 13.55 -8.08
CA GLY A 191 33.12 12.20 -8.56
C GLY A 191 31.84 11.58 -7.94
N LEU A 192 30.97 12.43 -7.35
CA LEU A 192 29.78 12.01 -6.65
C LEU A 192 28.53 11.89 -7.55
N LEU A 193 28.64 12.23 -8.84
CA LEU A 193 27.54 12.12 -9.80
C LEU A 193 27.67 10.85 -10.63
N ASP A 194 26.53 10.30 -11.00
CA ASP A 194 26.48 9.14 -11.89
C ASP A 194 26.79 9.51 -13.34
N PRO A 195 27.50 8.65 -14.10
CA PRO A 195 27.78 8.92 -15.49
C PRO A 195 26.51 8.89 -16.34
N LEU A 196 26.32 9.90 -17.17
CA LEU A 196 25.25 9.90 -18.17
C LEU A 196 25.64 8.98 -19.33
N ILE A 197 24.90 7.91 -19.52
CA ILE A 197 25.14 6.93 -20.57
C ILE A 197 24.10 7.07 -21.66
N GLY A 198 24.54 7.19 -22.90
CA GLY A 198 23.66 7.51 -24.02
C GLY A 198 23.24 8.99 -23.99
N ARG A 199 22.07 9.32 -24.55
CA ARG A 199 21.48 10.66 -24.54
C ARG A 199 22.36 11.77 -25.15
N THR A 200 23.28 11.40 -26.04
CA THR A 200 24.21 12.35 -26.67
C THR A 200 23.50 13.38 -27.52
N THR A 201 22.46 13.00 -28.24
CA THR A 201 21.64 13.88 -29.09
C THR A 201 20.88 14.89 -28.27
N GLU A 202 20.24 14.48 -27.17
CA GLU A 202 19.47 15.37 -26.29
C GLU A 202 20.39 16.32 -25.52
N LEU A 203 21.59 15.84 -25.10
CA LEU A 203 22.60 16.67 -24.45
C LEU A 203 23.17 17.69 -25.41
N GLN A 204 23.51 17.28 -26.64
CA GLN A 204 23.96 18.21 -27.69
C GLN A 204 22.90 19.28 -27.98
N ARG A 205 21.64 18.88 -28.08
CA ARG A 205 20.52 19.81 -28.27
C ARG A 205 20.40 20.79 -27.11
N THR A 206 20.61 20.34 -25.88
CA THR A 206 20.61 21.17 -24.67
C THR A 206 21.71 22.23 -24.74
N LEU A 207 22.94 21.82 -25.08
CA LEU A 207 24.07 22.76 -25.28
C LEU A 207 23.79 23.78 -26.36
N GLU A 208 23.23 23.36 -27.50
CA GLU A 208 22.84 24.29 -28.58
C GLU A 208 21.81 25.34 -28.10
N ILE A 209 20.81 24.91 -27.31
CA ILE A 209 19.81 25.84 -26.78
C ILE A 209 20.45 26.82 -25.80
N LEU A 210 21.28 26.35 -24.88
CA LEU A 210 21.99 27.18 -23.91
C LEU A 210 22.93 28.21 -24.56
N CYS A 211 23.42 27.93 -25.76
CA CYS A 211 24.23 28.87 -26.54
C CYS A 211 23.44 29.93 -27.30
N ARG A 212 22.14 29.86 -27.37
CA ARG A 212 21.30 30.85 -28.08
C ARG A 212 21.30 32.21 -27.38
N ARG A 213 21.13 33.25 -28.14
CA ARG A 213 20.95 34.63 -27.61
C ARG A 213 19.59 34.84 -26.94
N ARG A 214 18.54 34.16 -27.43
CA ARG A 214 17.15 34.19 -26.88
C ARG A 214 16.60 32.80 -26.89
N LYS A 215 15.62 32.50 -26.00
CA LYS A 215 15.06 31.18 -25.78
C LYS A 215 16.16 30.16 -25.43
N ASN A 216 17.03 30.57 -24.55
CA ASN A 216 18.22 29.82 -24.11
C ASN A 216 17.96 28.97 -22.86
N ASN A 217 16.68 28.73 -22.52
CA ASN A 217 16.27 27.96 -21.35
C ASN A 217 15.62 26.64 -21.81
N PRO A 218 16.38 25.53 -21.84
CA PRO A 218 15.84 24.23 -22.17
C PRO A 218 14.95 23.68 -21.03
N VAL A 219 13.89 22.96 -21.42
CA VAL A 219 13.06 22.20 -20.47
C VAL A 219 13.02 20.76 -20.94
N PHE A 220 13.46 19.83 -20.08
CA PHE A 220 13.38 18.41 -20.29
C PHE A 220 11.94 17.95 -20.04
N VAL A 221 11.30 17.42 -21.06
CA VAL A 221 9.91 16.97 -21.00
C VAL A 221 9.85 15.49 -21.34
N GLY A 222 9.33 14.69 -20.42
CA GLY A 222 9.24 13.24 -20.58
C GLY A 222 8.46 12.60 -19.43
N ASP A 223 8.11 11.33 -19.58
CA ASP A 223 7.44 10.56 -18.53
C ASP A 223 8.28 10.50 -17.23
N PRO A 224 7.67 10.22 -16.05
CA PRO A 224 8.44 9.93 -14.84
C PRO A 224 9.39 8.74 -15.07
N GLY A 225 10.60 8.79 -14.47
CA GLY A 225 11.54 7.68 -14.52
C GLY A 225 12.38 7.53 -15.80
N VAL A 226 12.24 8.45 -16.81
CA VAL A 226 13.03 8.37 -18.05
C VAL A 226 14.45 8.97 -17.94
N GLY A 227 14.82 9.50 -16.77
CA GLY A 227 16.16 10.05 -16.51
C GLY A 227 16.28 11.56 -16.76
N LYS A 228 15.24 12.38 -16.54
CA LYS A 228 15.27 13.85 -16.71
C LYS A 228 16.27 14.52 -15.78
N THR A 229 16.33 14.11 -14.52
CA THR A 229 17.28 14.65 -13.52
C THR A 229 18.71 14.23 -13.85
N ALA A 230 18.91 13.00 -14.32
CA ALA A 230 20.21 12.52 -14.80
C ALA A 230 20.75 13.33 -15.99
N MET A 231 19.86 13.91 -16.82
CA MET A 231 20.28 14.83 -17.89
C MET A 231 20.91 16.11 -17.35
N ALA A 232 20.43 16.65 -16.22
CA ALA A 232 21.04 17.83 -15.59
C ALA A 232 22.40 17.50 -14.95
N GLU A 233 22.52 16.32 -14.35
CA GLU A 233 23.78 15.81 -13.83
C GLU A 233 24.78 15.54 -14.94
N GLY A 234 24.35 14.92 -16.03
CA GLY A 234 25.14 14.71 -17.24
C GLY A 234 25.59 16.01 -17.91
N LEU A 235 24.73 17.05 -17.90
CA LEU A 235 25.12 18.38 -18.32
C LEU A 235 26.25 18.94 -17.43
N ALA A 236 26.17 18.78 -16.11
CA ALA A 236 27.22 19.24 -15.20
C ALA A 236 28.54 18.50 -15.42
N LEU A 237 28.52 17.19 -15.68
CA LEU A 237 29.69 16.40 -16.05
C LEU A 237 30.29 16.89 -17.39
N ARG A 238 29.46 17.08 -18.41
CA ARG A 238 29.89 17.52 -19.74
C ARG A 238 30.53 18.91 -19.72
N LEU A 239 30.06 19.82 -18.86
CA LEU A 239 30.61 21.15 -18.68
C LEU A 239 32.03 21.16 -18.05
N LEU A 240 32.45 20.06 -17.42
CA LEU A 240 33.81 19.87 -16.93
C LEU A 240 34.77 19.42 -18.02
N ASP A 241 34.26 18.80 -19.08
CA ASP A 241 35.05 18.39 -20.22
C ASP A 241 35.52 19.63 -21.01
N ARG A 242 36.68 19.51 -21.62
CA ARG A 242 37.23 20.58 -22.48
C ARG A 242 36.50 20.73 -23.82
N ASP A 243 35.64 19.77 -24.17
CA ASP A 243 34.90 19.73 -25.45
C ASP A 243 33.51 20.32 -25.30
N VAL A 244 33.46 21.59 -24.86
CA VAL A 244 32.23 22.39 -24.78
C VAL A 244 32.36 23.71 -25.51
N PRO A 245 31.26 24.28 -26.03
CA PRO A 245 31.32 25.59 -26.69
C PRO A 245 31.93 26.65 -25.77
N ALA A 246 32.82 27.52 -26.29
CA ALA A 246 33.51 28.57 -25.54
C ALA A 246 32.56 29.49 -24.73
N LEU A 247 31.31 29.63 -25.20
CA LEU A 247 30.25 30.36 -24.47
C LEU A 247 29.92 29.72 -23.12
N LEU A 248 30.00 28.42 -22.99
CA LEU A 248 29.67 27.65 -21.79
C LEU A 248 30.90 27.16 -21.00
N GLU A 249 32.12 27.43 -21.49
CA GLU A 249 33.35 27.07 -20.80
C GLU A 249 33.40 27.73 -19.40
N GLY A 250 33.57 26.90 -18.36
CA GLY A 250 33.55 27.33 -16.94
C GLY A 250 32.17 27.69 -16.40
N ALA A 251 31.08 27.26 -17.05
CA ALA A 251 29.76 27.41 -16.51
C ALA A 251 29.53 26.50 -15.30
N GLU A 252 28.79 26.96 -14.33
CA GLU A 252 28.44 26.23 -13.08
C GLU A 252 26.94 25.90 -13.04
N VAL A 253 26.59 24.67 -12.76
CA VAL A 253 25.19 24.21 -12.63
C VAL A 253 24.82 24.10 -11.16
N PHE A 254 23.71 24.77 -10.79
CA PHE A 254 23.13 24.75 -9.45
C PHE A 254 21.73 24.19 -9.55
N ALA A 255 21.43 23.14 -8.80
CA ALA A 255 20.07 22.62 -8.65
C ALA A 255 19.36 23.36 -7.52
N LEU A 256 18.16 23.87 -7.78
CA LEU A 256 17.34 24.56 -6.81
C LEU A 256 16.66 23.56 -5.89
N ASP A 257 16.83 23.72 -4.58
CA ASP A 257 16.07 22.99 -3.58
C ASP A 257 14.77 23.74 -3.27
N THR A 258 13.70 23.35 -3.94
CA THR A 258 12.37 23.93 -3.75
C THR A 258 11.81 23.66 -2.36
N THR A 259 12.16 22.50 -1.74
CA THR A 259 11.73 22.13 -0.39
C THR A 259 12.37 23.03 0.65
N ALA A 260 13.68 23.24 0.57
CA ALA A 260 14.40 24.15 1.45
C ALA A 260 13.91 25.61 1.35
N LEU A 261 13.56 26.04 0.14
CA LEU A 261 12.97 27.37 -0.08
C LEU A 261 11.62 27.55 0.60
N LEU A 262 10.77 26.52 0.59
CA LEU A 262 9.42 26.54 1.17
C LEU A 262 9.43 26.29 2.68
N SER A 263 10.43 25.59 3.20
CA SER A 263 10.52 25.24 4.60
C SER A 263 10.58 26.47 5.49
N GLY A 264 9.68 26.55 6.49
CA GLY A 264 9.64 27.65 7.46
C GLY A 264 9.14 29.00 6.93
N THR A 265 8.63 29.10 5.68
CA THR A 265 7.98 30.32 5.18
C THR A 265 6.57 30.43 5.76
N ARG A 266 6.30 31.52 6.50
CA ARG A 266 4.95 31.82 7.04
C ARG A 266 4.15 32.72 6.10
N PHE A 267 4.81 33.54 5.30
CA PHE A 267 4.20 34.51 4.41
C PHE A 267 4.78 34.39 2.98
N ARG A 268 3.97 34.78 2.02
CA ARG A 268 4.37 34.84 0.62
C ARG A 268 5.65 35.65 0.36
N GLY A 269 5.86 36.72 1.13
CA GLY A 269 7.04 37.59 1.03
C GLY A 269 8.35 36.88 1.34
N ASP A 270 8.37 36.01 2.31
CA ASP A 270 9.59 35.30 2.74
C ASP A 270 10.17 34.40 1.64
N PHE A 271 9.30 33.69 0.93
CA PHE A 271 9.68 32.86 -0.19
C PHE A 271 10.21 33.70 -1.37
N GLU A 272 9.50 34.79 -1.70
CA GLU A 272 9.93 35.70 -2.77
C GLU A 272 11.30 36.32 -2.47
N GLU A 273 11.54 36.68 -1.23
CA GLU A 273 12.82 37.26 -0.79
C GLU A 273 13.96 36.23 -0.87
N ARG A 274 13.73 35.00 -0.40
CA ARG A 274 14.71 33.89 -0.50
C ARG A 274 15.05 33.58 -1.94
N PHE A 275 14.05 33.46 -2.82
CA PHE A 275 14.28 33.20 -4.23
C PHE A 275 15.05 34.35 -4.90
N LYS A 276 14.70 35.61 -4.62
CA LYS A 276 15.44 36.78 -5.10
C LYS A 276 16.88 36.76 -4.58
N ALA A 277 17.12 36.41 -3.34
CA ALA A 277 18.48 36.27 -2.80
C ALA A 277 19.30 35.23 -3.54
N VAL A 278 18.70 34.06 -3.85
CA VAL A 278 19.37 33.02 -4.67
C VAL A 278 19.69 33.55 -6.07
N VAL A 279 18.76 34.20 -6.76
CA VAL A 279 18.97 34.77 -8.11
C VAL A 279 20.07 35.82 -8.09
N HIS A 280 20.08 36.73 -7.09
CA HIS A 280 21.15 37.73 -6.94
C HIS A 280 22.51 37.11 -6.64
N ALA A 281 22.56 36.07 -5.85
CA ALA A 281 23.81 35.37 -5.58
C ALA A 281 24.34 34.63 -6.81
N LEU A 282 23.44 33.99 -7.60
CA LEU A 282 23.78 33.37 -8.88
C LEU A 282 24.29 34.39 -9.90
N ALA A 283 23.67 35.59 -10.01
CA ALA A 283 24.10 36.63 -10.94
C ALA A 283 25.56 37.11 -10.67
N ARG A 284 26.12 36.89 -9.50
CA ARG A 284 27.53 37.18 -9.17
C ARG A 284 28.48 36.07 -9.59
N ARG A 285 27.99 34.88 -9.96
CA ARG A 285 28.82 33.76 -10.44
C ARG A 285 29.13 33.88 -11.92
N LYS A 286 30.20 33.19 -12.34
CA LYS A 286 30.57 33.15 -13.76
C LYS A 286 29.68 32.13 -14.49
N LYS A 287 28.91 32.62 -15.48
CA LYS A 287 28.05 31.80 -16.36
C LYS A 287 27.16 30.80 -15.59
N PRO A 288 26.33 31.26 -14.63
CA PRO A 288 25.52 30.36 -13.82
C PRO A 288 24.38 29.70 -14.63
N ILE A 289 24.12 28.46 -14.37
CA ILE A 289 22.98 27.70 -14.91
C ILE A 289 22.16 27.20 -13.70
N LEU A 290 20.91 27.61 -13.61
CA LEU A 290 19.98 27.18 -12.58
C LEU A 290 19.16 26.01 -13.10
N PHE A 291 19.28 24.84 -12.49
CA PHE A 291 18.42 23.68 -12.74
C PHE A 291 17.24 23.69 -11.75
N ILE A 292 16.03 23.53 -12.26
CA ILE A 292 14.80 23.44 -11.48
C ILE A 292 14.11 22.14 -11.86
N ASP A 293 14.15 21.18 -10.94
CA ASP A 293 13.38 19.95 -11.08
C ASP A 293 11.89 20.25 -10.85
N GLU A 294 11.03 19.54 -11.55
CA GLU A 294 9.58 19.75 -11.52
C GLU A 294 9.18 21.25 -11.69
N ILE A 295 9.71 21.90 -12.71
CA ILE A 295 9.48 23.34 -12.95
C ILE A 295 7.99 23.72 -13.00
N HIS A 296 7.10 22.77 -13.27
CA HIS A 296 5.65 22.95 -13.24
C HIS A 296 5.12 23.27 -11.84
N ALA A 297 5.75 22.76 -10.77
CA ALA A 297 5.41 23.11 -9.40
C ALA A 297 5.53 24.62 -9.14
N THR A 298 6.31 25.31 -9.98
CA THR A 298 6.47 26.75 -9.93
C THR A 298 5.37 27.51 -10.68
N VAL A 299 4.54 26.82 -11.50
CA VAL A 299 3.53 27.42 -12.39
C VAL A 299 2.15 26.87 -12.01
N GLY A 300 1.37 27.62 -11.25
CA GLY A 300 -0.03 27.31 -11.04
C GLY A 300 -0.36 26.30 -9.93
N ALA A 301 0.52 26.07 -8.97
CA ALA A 301 0.18 25.40 -7.72
C ALA A 301 -0.77 26.29 -6.93
N GLY A 302 -2.10 26.24 -7.25
CA GLY A 302 -3.09 26.79 -6.38
C GLY A 302 -4.19 27.64 -7.00
N ALA A 303 -5.10 26.97 -7.66
CA ALA A 303 -6.46 27.48 -7.85
C ALA A 303 -7.38 26.84 -6.76
N THR A 304 -7.02 26.95 -5.50
CA THR A 304 -7.92 26.70 -4.37
C THR A 304 -7.74 27.82 -3.35
N THR A 305 -8.83 28.51 -3.12
CA THR A 305 -9.17 29.48 -2.06
C THR A 305 -8.06 29.74 -1.02
N GLY A 306 -7.16 30.71 -1.30
CA GLY A 306 -6.26 31.22 -0.27
C GLY A 306 -4.79 31.41 -0.63
N GLY A 307 -4.46 31.98 -1.78
CA GLY A 307 -3.12 32.57 -1.98
C GLY A 307 -2.07 31.61 -2.52
N THR A 308 -2.06 31.43 -3.82
CA THR A 308 -1.07 30.61 -4.52
C THR A 308 0.22 31.36 -4.80
N LEU A 309 1.31 30.72 -4.43
CA LEU A 309 2.67 31.11 -4.79
C LEU A 309 2.88 31.02 -6.29
N ASP A 310 2.76 32.13 -7.04
CA ASP A 310 3.04 32.18 -8.48
C ASP A 310 4.53 32.49 -8.70
N LEU A 311 5.38 31.46 -8.50
CA LEU A 311 6.81 31.51 -8.86
C LEU A 311 6.99 31.89 -10.34
N ALA A 312 6.03 31.56 -11.17
CA ALA A 312 6.05 31.94 -12.59
C ALA A 312 6.18 33.44 -12.78
N THR A 313 5.55 34.23 -11.94
CA THR A 313 5.66 35.71 -12.02
C THR A 313 7.05 36.18 -11.64
N LEU A 314 7.72 35.54 -10.66
CA LEU A 314 9.10 35.85 -10.29
C LEU A 314 10.12 35.37 -11.30
N MET A 315 9.85 34.26 -11.98
CA MET A 315 10.71 33.70 -13.02
C MET A 315 10.68 34.50 -14.31
N LYS A 316 9.56 35.14 -14.67
CA LYS A 316 9.41 35.91 -15.93
C LYS A 316 10.49 36.97 -16.13
N PRO A 317 10.86 37.82 -15.16
CA PRO A 317 11.97 38.77 -15.30
C PRO A 317 13.31 38.08 -15.51
N VAL A 318 13.60 37.05 -14.71
CA VAL A 318 14.86 36.28 -14.75
C VAL A 318 15.09 35.66 -16.14
N LEU A 319 14.07 34.95 -16.66
CA LEU A 319 14.10 34.33 -17.98
C LEU A 319 14.18 35.38 -19.12
N SER A 320 13.80 36.63 -18.84
CA SER A 320 13.81 37.72 -19.85
C SER A 320 15.14 38.43 -19.92
N ALA A 321 15.82 38.60 -18.79
CA ALA A 321 17.10 39.31 -18.70
C ALA A 321 18.22 38.59 -19.50
N GLY A 322 18.15 37.24 -19.55
CA GLY A 322 19.12 36.43 -20.29
C GLY A 322 20.47 36.23 -19.59
N ASP A 323 20.69 36.85 -18.44
CA ASP A 323 21.92 36.80 -17.68
C ASP A 323 22.07 35.47 -16.91
N LEU A 324 20.94 34.92 -16.47
CA LEU A 324 20.85 33.61 -15.87
C LEU A 324 20.17 32.61 -16.82
N ARG A 325 20.83 31.51 -17.11
CA ARG A 325 20.26 30.40 -17.89
C ARG A 325 19.52 29.47 -16.94
N VAL A 326 18.32 29.04 -17.33
CA VAL A 326 17.51 28.11 -16.55
C VAL A 326 17.31 26.83 -17.35
N VAL A 327 17.50 25.69 -16.69
CA VAL A 327 17.18 24.36 -17.20
C VAL A 327 16.05 23.82 -16.33
N GLY A 328 14.96 23.38 -16.91
CA GLY A 328 13.84 22.80 -16.16
C GLY A 328 13.64 21.34 -16.50
N SER A 329 12.95 20.61 -15.62
CA SER A 329 12.39 19.29 -15.92
C SER A 329 10.89 19.27 -15.63
N THR A 330 10.12 18.48 -16.38
CA THR A 330 8.66 18.33 -16.16
C THR A 330 8.13 17.10 -16.92
N THR A 331 6.88 16.72 -16.67
CA THR A 331 6.18 15.69 -17.44
C THR A 331 5.45 16.28 -18.66
N PHE A 332 4.97 15.41 -19.58
CA PHE A 332 4.18 15.84 -20.73
C PHE A 332 2.84 16.49 -20.34
N GLU A 333 2.20 15.98 -19.28
CA GLU A 333 0.89 16.48 -18.84
C GLU A 333 1.02 17.86 -18.19
N GLU A 334 2.01 18.02 -17.35
CA GLU A 334 2.27 19.26 -16.63
C GLU A 334 2.84 20.36 -17.55
N PHE A 335 3.63 19.99 -18.56
CA PHE A 335 4.12 20.93 -19.56
C PHE A 335 2.97 21.63 -20.31
N LYS A 336 1.83 20.95 -20.53
CA LYS A 336 0.62 21.57 -21.10
C LYS A 336 0.09 22.74 -20.24
N GLN A 337 0.32 22.72 -18.93
CA GLN A 337 -0.04 23.84 -18.06
C GLN A 337 0.90 25.04 -18.29
N ILE A 338 2.21 24.77 -18.45
CA ILE A 338 3.20 25.81 -18.80
C ILE A 338 2.88 26.42 -20.17
N GLU A 339 2.43 25.62 -21.14
CA GLU A 339 2.05 26.10 -22.48
C GLU A 339 0.84 27.06 -22.46
N LYS A 340 -0.05 26.96 -21.47
CA LYS A 340 -1.16 27.90 -21.27
C LYS A 340 -0.66 29.31 -20.93
N ASP A 341 0.47 29.42 -20.21
CA ASP A 341 1.13 30.72 -20.00
C ASP A 341 2.03 31.09 -21.20
N ARG A 342 1.45 31.82 -22.14
CA ARG A 342 2.15 32.26 -23.36
C ARG A 342 3.45 33.03 -23.08
N ALA A 343 3.57 33.64 -21.91
CA ALA A 343 4.75 34.43 -21.56
C ALA A 343 5.93 33.53 -21.18
N LEU A 344 5.68 32.45 -20.46
CA LEU A 344 6.68 31.42 -20.12
C LEU A 344 7.01 30.53 -21.32
N ALA A 345 6.00 30.04 -22.02
CA ALA A 345 6.18 29.16 -23.19
C ALA A 345 7.07 29.79 -24.29
N ARG A 346 7.04 31.09 -24.45
CA ARG A 346 7.91 31.79 -25.42
C ARG A 346 9.38 31.88 -24.99
N ARG A 347 9.70 31.64 -23.73
CA ARG A 347 11.04 31.75 -23.15
C ARG A 347 11.72 30.42 -22.94
N LEU A 348 10.93 29.36 -22.85
CA LEU A 348 11.36 28.00 -22.64
C LEU A 348 11.44 27.24 -23.97
N GLN A 349 12.37 26.32 -24.08
CA GLN A 349 12.55 25.48 -25.26
C GLN A 349 12.45 24.02 -24.86
N LYS A 350 11.45 23.33 -25.36
CA LYS A 350 11.23 21.91 -25.10
C LYS A 350 12.36 21.05 -25.68
N VAL A 351 12.86 20.14 -24.84
CA VAL A 351 13.72 19.00 -25.18
C VAL A 351 12.99 17.74 -24.70
N VAL A 352 12.59 16.91 -25.65
CA VAL A 352 11.85 15.68 -25.34
C VAL A 352 12.84 14.61 -24.89
N ILE A 353 12.54 13.97 -23.78
CA ILE A 353 13.29 12.84 -23.24
C ILE A 353 12.38 11.63 -23.30
N ASP A 354 12.56 10.81 -24.33
CA ASP A 354 11.78 9.59 -24.52
C ASP A 354 12.30 8.45 -23.66
N GLU A 355 11.46 7.44 -23.41
CA GLU A 355 11.87 6.21 -22.75
C GLU A 355 12.97 5.51 -23.57
N PRO A 356 14.11 5.10 -22.97
CA PRO A 356 15.17 4.41 -23.68
C PRO A 356 14.70 3.04 -24.19
N THR A 357 15.33 2.58 -25.26
CA THR A 357 15.14 1.20 -25.75
C THR A 357 15.71 0.20 -24.73
N VAL A 358 15.30 -1.07 -24.84
CA VAL A 358 15.83 -2.15 -23.99
C VAL A 358 17.35 -2.24 -24.06
N GLU A 359 17.92 -2.05 -25.26
CA GLU A 359 19.37 -2.10 -25.47
C GLU A 359 20.09 -0.91 -24.82
N GLU A 360 19.51 0.30 -24.92
CA GLU A 360 20.05 1.51 -24.28
C GLU A 360 19.95 1.41 -22.75
N ALA A 361 18.82 0.95 -22.22
CA ALA A 361 18.66 0.71 -20.79
C ALA A 361 19.66 -0.32 -20.27
N GLY A 362 19.92 -1.40 -21.01
CA GLY A 362 20.97 -2.35 -20.68
C GLY A 362 22.35 -1.71 -20.56
N ARG A 363 22.72 -0.83 -21.52
CA ARG A 363 23.99 -0.09 -21.46
C ARG A 363 24.07 0.86 -20.26
N ILE A 364 22.93 1.51 -19.91
CA ILE A 364 22.83 2.38 -18.74
C ILE A 364 23.09 1.57 -17.46
N LEU A 365 22.43 0.44 -17.30
CA LEU A 365 22.62 -0.41 -16.13
C LEU A 365 24.04 -0.98 -16.03
N GLN A 366 24.63 -1.39 -17.15
CA GLN A 366 26.04 -1.82 -17.20
C GLN A 366 27.00 -0.73 -16.72
N GLY A 367 26.75 0.51 -17.09
CA GLY A 367 27.59 1.63 -16.65
C GLY A 367 27.39 2.03 -15.20
N LEU A 368 26.19 1.77 -14.61
CA LEU A 368 25.90 2.01 -13.20
C LEU A 368 26.30 0.83 -12.31
N ARG A 369 26.54 -0.35 -12.89
CA ARG A 369 26.80 -1.61 -12.20
C ARG A 369 27.83 -1.49 -11.07
N SER A 370 28.98 -0.91 -11.36
CA SER A 370 30.08 -0.82 -10.39
C SER A 370 29.72 -0.05 -9.12
N ARG A 371 28.85 0.94 -9.24
CA ARG A 371 28.40 1.74 -8.09
C ARG A 371 27.44 0.97 -7.20
N TYR A 372 26.48 0.26 -7.80
CA TYR A 372 25.53 -0.59 -7.05
C TYR A 372 26.25 -1.80 -6.44
N GLU A 373 27.23 -2.39 -7.15
CA GLU A 373 28.09 -3.46 -6.62
C GLU A 373 28.89 -2.97 -5.39
N ALA A 374 29.46 -1.78 -5.46
CA ALA A 374 30.21 -1.19 -4.34
C ALA A 374 29.29 -0.85 -3.15
N HIS A 375 28.06 -0.36 -3.41
CA HIS A 375 27.12 0.01 -2.36
C HIS A 375 26.59 -1.21 -1.59
N HIS A 376 26.22 -2.28 -2.31
CA HIS A 376 25.63 -3.46 -1.70
C HIS A 376 26.65 -4.55 -1.34
N GLY A 377 27.89 -4.47 -1.82
CA GLY A 377 28.90 -5.53 -1.63
C GLY A 377 28.58 -6.81 -2.39
N VAL A 378 27.89 -6.70 -3.52
CA VAL A 378 27.44 -7.81 -4.38
C VAL A 378 28.08 -7.73 -5.75
N ARG A 379 27.90 -8.76 -6.57
CA ARG A 379 28.35 -8.78 -7.97
C ARG A 379 27.19 -9.23 -8.87
N TYR A 380 26.74 -8.34 -9.76
CA TYR A 380 25.69 -8.67 -10.73
C TYR A 380 26.26 -9.41 -11.94
N SER A 381 25.59 -10.48 -12.36
CA SER A 381 25.92 -11.14 -13.64
C SER A 381 25.34 -10.33 -14.81
N ASP A 382 25.94 -10.48 -16.00
CA ASP A 382 25.40 -9.83 -17.21
C ASP A 382 23.98 -10.32 -17.53
N GLU A 383 23.71 -11.59 -17.26
CA GLU A 383 22.38 -12.19 -17.38
C GLU A 383 21.36 -11.56 -16.42
N ALA A 384 21.78 -11.19 -15.19
CA ALA A 384 20.93 -10.49 -14.23
C ALA A 384 20.54 -9.09 -14.71
N ILE A 385 21.48 -8.35 -15.29
CA ILE A 385 21.24 -7.02 -15.86
C ILE A 385 20.28 -7.12 -17.04
N ASP A 386 20.53 -8.04 -17.97
CA ASP A 386 19.65 -8.30 -19.10
C ASP A 386 18.24 -8.72 -18.69
N ALA A 387 18.13 -9.58 -17.69
CA ALA A 387 16.86 -10.00 -17.13
C ALA A 387 16.12 -8.83 -16.49
N ALA A 388 16.80 -7.97 -15.70
CA ALA A 388 16.21 -6.81 -15.06
C ALA A 388 15.55 -5.88 -16.08
N VAL A 389 16.23 -5.55 -17.18
CA VAL A 389 15.68 -4.65 -18.21
C VAL A 389 14.50 -5.28 -18.95
N LYS A 390 14.63 -6.56 -19.38
CA LYS A 390 13.57 -7.25 -20.14
C LYS A 390 12.33 -7.47 -19.29
N LEU A 391 12.49 -7.86 -18.04
CA LEU A 391 11.39 -8.11 -17.13
C LEU A 391 10.74 -6.81 -16.64
N ALA A 392 11.53 -5.75 -16.38
CA ALA A 392 10.98 -4.42 -16.09
C ALA A 392 10.04 -3.95 -17.20
N LYS A 393 10.51 -3.97 -18.44
CA LYS A 393 9.70 -3.56 -19.60
C LYS A 393 8.44 -4.39 -19.78
N ARG A 394 8.50 -5.68 -19.43
CA ARG A 394 7.38 -6.60 -19.60
C ARG A 394 6.33 -6.49 -18.48
N HIS A 395 6.78 -6.34 -17.23
CA HIS A 395 5.92 -6.49 -16.05
C HIS A 395 5.71 -5.18 -15.25
N LEU A 396 6.67 -4.23 -15.26
CA LEU A 396 6.56 -2.96 -14.53
C LEU A 396 6.16 -1.83 -15.49
N ARG A 397 4.91 -1.82 -15.89
CA ARG A 397 4.43 -0.88 -16.94
C ARG A 397 4.06 0.50 -16.41
N ASP A 398 3.80 0.60 -15.11
CA ASP A 398 3.52 1.88 -14.45
C ASP A 398 4.78 2.74 -14.27
N SER A 399 5.95 2.10 -14.30
CA SER A 399 7.26 2.75 -14.25
C SER A 399 7.98 2.61 -15.60
N ARG A 400 8.77 3.61 -15.97
CA ARG A 400 9.51 3.65 -17.24
C ARG A 400 10.96 3.20 -17.06
N LEU A 401 11.55 2.70 -18.16
CA LEU A 401 12.99 2.50 -18.23
C LEU A 401 13.70 3.86 -18.26
N PRO A 402 14.90 4.01 -17.68
CA PRO A 402 15.69 2.96 -17.01
C PRO A 402 15.34 2.77 -15.53
N ASP A 403 14.57 3.67 -14.91
CA ASP A 403 14.28 3.76 -13.48
C ASP A 403 13.75 2.43 -12.90
N SER A 404 12.74 1.84 -13.55
CA SER A 404 12.19 0.55 -13.13
C SER A 404 13.20 -0.60 -13.13
N ALA A 405 14.19 -0.58 -14.02
CA ALA A 405 15.23 -1.61 -14.06
C ALA A 405 16.34 -1.33 -13.04
N ILE A 406 16.61 -0.07 -12.75
CA ILE A 406 17.51 0.36 -11.67
C ILE A 406 16.96 -0.07 -10.32
N ASP A 407 15.66 0.18 -10.06
CA ASP A 407 15.01 -0.24 -8.83
C ASP A 407 15.10 -1.75 -8.60
N ILE A 408 14.96 -2.56 -9.66
CA ILE A 408 15.12 -4.02 -9.57
C ILE A 408 16.54 -4.40 -9.13
N LEU A 409 17.56 -3.75 -9.68
CA LEU A 409 18.96 -4.05 -9.30
C LEU A 409 19.24 -3.62 -7.87
N ASP A 410 18.76 -2.44 -7.48
CA ASP A 410 18.94 -1.92 -6.13
C ASP A 410 18.27 -2.83 -5.09
N GLU A 411 17.03 -3.24 -5.33
CA GLU A 411 16.31 -4.15 -4.44
C GLU A 411 16.93 -5.56 -4.41
N ALA A 412 17.45 -6.04 -5.56
CA ALA A 412 18.14 -7.33 -5.62
C ALA A 412 19.45 -7.32 -4.79
N GLY A 413 20.22 -6.26 -4.88
CA GLY A 413 21.44 -6.07 -4.09
C GLY A 413 21.12 -5.99 -2.59
N ALA A 414 20.13 -5.21 -2.22
CA ALA A 414 19.68 -5.06 -0.83
C ALA A 414 19.19 -6.39 -0.24
N MET A 415 18.38 -7.15 -0.99
CA MET A 415 17.86 -8.45 -0.54
C MET A 415 19.00 -9.46 -0.30
N VAL A 416 19.96 -9.56 -1.20
CA VAL A 416 21.08 -10.49 -1.09
C VAL A 416 21.97 -10.12 0.09
N ARG A 417 22.26 -8.84 0.28
CA ARG A 417 23.03 -8.35 1.43
C ARG A 417 22.34 -8.65 2.76
N LEU A 418 21.01 -8.43 2.84
CA LEU A 418 20.22 -8.72 4.04
C LEU A 418 20.22 -10.22 4.35
N ALA A 419 20.02 -11.08 3.36
CA ALA A 419 20.04 -12.52 3.52
C ALA A 419 21.42 -13.01 4.01
N ALA A 420 22.49 -12.42 3.51
CA ALA A 420 23.86 -12.74 3.96
C ALA A 420 24.09 -12.31 5.42
N SER A 421 23.60 -11.14 5.82
CA SER A 421 23.71 -10.67 7.20
C SER A 421 22.90 -11.54 8.17
N GLN A 422 21.74 -12.02 7.76
CA GLN A 422 20.91 -12.93 8.57
C GLN A 422 21.55 -14.32 8.72
N ALA A 423 22.22 -14.80 7.69
CA ALA A 423 22.95 -16.08 7.74
C ALA A 423 24.18 -16.04 8.66
N LEU A 424 24.70 -14.84 8.95
CA LEU A 424 25.83 -14.62 9.88
C LEU A 424 25.37 -14.42 11.35
N MET A 425 24.07 -14.24 11.60
CA MET A 425 23.54 -14.18 12.97
C MET A 425 23.32 -15.61 13.48
N PRO A 426 23.87 -16.01 14.64
CA PRO A 426 23.57 -17.30 15.22
C PRO A 426 22.08 -17.45 15.49
N ALA A 427 21.52 -18.61 15.20
CA ALA A 427 20.11 -18.89 15.43
C ALA A 427 19.73 -18.59 16.89
N PRO A 428 18.56 -17.96 17.16
CA PRO A 428 18.14 -17.67 18.51
C PRO A 428 17.81 -18.99 19.24
N GLY A 429 18.81 -19.64 19.80
CA GLY A 429 18.74 -20.92 20.50
C GLY A 429 20.10 -21.51 20.86
N GLU A 430 21.17 -21.15 20.17
CA GLU A 430 22.49 -21.72 20.47
C GLU A 430 23.34 -20.95 21.50
N ALA A 431 22.93 -19.78 21.91
CA ALA A 431 23.63 -18.98 22.93
C ALA A 431 23.23 -19.32 24.39
N ALA A 432 22.33 -20.26 24.60
CA ALA A 432 21.86 -20.62 25.95
C ALA A 432 22.41 -21.94 26.52
N GLU A 433 23.26 -22.67 25.79
CA GLU A 433 23.71 -24.00 26.22
C GLU A 433 25.18 -24.08 26.67
N GLU A 434 25.94 -22.96 26.66
CA GLU A 434 27.35 -22.92 27.11
C GLU A 434 27.55 -22.21 28.47
N ALA A 435 26.52 -21.99 29.26
CA ALA A 435 26.64 -21.50 30.63
C ALA A 435 25.96 -22.42 31.64
N ALA A 436 26.40 -23.68 31.74
CA ALA A 436 26.12 -24.50 32.88
C ALA A 436 27.18 -24.25 33.99
N PRO A 437 26.77 -24.03 35.24
CA PRO A 437 27.69 -23.61 36.31
C PRO A 437 28.48 -24.75 36.85
N VAL A 438 29.80 -24.62 36.84
CA VAL A 438 30.68 -25.48 37.68
C VAL A 438 30.53 -24.98 39.13
N ALA A 439 30.19 -25.94 39.97
CA ALA A 439 29.90 -25.75 41.40
C ALA A 439 31.10 -25.16 42.15
N ALA A 440 30.81 -24.22 42.99
CA ALA A 440 31.67 -23.54 43.91
C ALA A 440 31.95 -24.42 45.17
N THR A 441 33.21 -24.46 45.55
CA THR A 441 33.61 -24.63 46.96
C THR A 441 34.32 -23.35 47.39
N GLY A 442 33.71 -22.64 48.38
CA GLY A 442 34.38 -21.53 49.07
C GLY A 442 35.27 -22.13 50.25
N PRO A 443 35.81 -21.38 51.19
CA PRO A 443 35.76 -19.90 51.35
C PRO A 443 37.17 -19.28 51.65
N GLU A 444 37.36 -17.99 51.66
CA GLU A 444 37.97 -17.23 52.78
C GLU A 444 38.11 -15.72 52.48
N VAL A 445 37.80 -15.04 53.51
CA VAL A 445 37.80 -13.59 53.75
C VAL A 445 39.23 -13.06 53.78
N ARG A 446 39.49 -11.87 53.16
CA ARG A 446 40.37 -10.87 53.75
C ARG A 446 40.11 -9.48 53.17
N GLU A 447 39.78 -8.57 54.10
CA GLU A 447 39.82 -7.13 54.00
C GLU A 447 41.23 -6.63 53.63
N ALA A 448 41.28 -5.52 52.89
CA ALA A 448 41.94 -4.27 53.34
C ALA A 448 42.04 -3.24 52.23
N ARG A 449 41.37 -2.12 52.43
CA ARG A 449 41.86 -0.73 52.49
C ARG A 449 42.54 -0.13 51.27
N SER A 450 41.82 0.94 50.83
CA SER A 450 42.29 2.33 50.75
C SER A 450 43.34 2.70 49.71
N GLY A 451 42.98 3.70 48.94
CA GLY A 451 43.91 4.82 48.78
C GLY A 451 44.02 5.39 47.40
N SER A 452 43.41 6.56 47.29
CA SER A 452 44.02 7.79 46.74
C SER A 452 44.39 7.87 45.27
N ALA A 453 43.64 8.58 44.50
CA ALA A 453 43.90 9.99 44.07
C ALA A 453 45.01 10.25 43.04
N VAL A 454 44.58 11.03 42.03
CA VAL A 454 45.36 12.06 41.31
C VAL A 454 46.21 11.62 40.13
N ALA A 455 45.91 12.00 38.92
CA ALA A 455 46.40 13.23 38.28
C ALA A 455 46.08 13.27 36.77
N VAL A 456 45.63 14.42 36.39
CA VAL A 456 45.61 15.07 35.10
C VAL A 456 46.96 14.95 34.37
N ALA A 457 46.91 14.62 33.08
CA ALA A 457 47.82 15.23 32.10
C ALA A 457 47.35 14.91 30.64
N SER A 458 46.91 15.92 29.95
CA SER A 458 47.00 15.96 28.47
C SER A 458 48.45 16.12 28.03
N PRO A 459 48.81 15.55 26.90
CA PRO A 459 49.41 16.44 25.91
C PRO A 459 48.87 16.25 24.50
N VAL A 460 48.65 17.34 23.83
CA VAL A 460 48.60 17.54 22.40
C VAL A 460 49.80 16.89 21.70
N GLY A 461 49.56 16.09 20.72
CA GLY A 461 50.60 15.50 19.87
C GLY A 461 49.98 15.07 18.52
N THR A 462 50.17 15.90 17.51
CA THR A 462 50.05 15.60 16.10
C THR A 462 50.80 14.31 15.73
N ALA A 463 50.11 13.31 15.28
CA ALA A 463 50.74 12.20 14.57
C ALA A 463 49.88 11.75 13.38
N ALA A 464 50.56 11.74 12.25
CA ALA A 464 50.07 11.36 10.93
C ALA A 464 49.36 10.00 10.88
N GLY A 465 48.42 9.92 9.92
CA GLY A 465 47.60 8.79 9.59
C GLY A 465 48.26 7.42 9.64
N ALA A 466 47.83 6.64 10.59
CA ALA A 466 47.90 5.19 10.46
C ALA A 466 46.64 4.73 9.71
N VAL A 467 46.85 4.34 8.44
CA VAL A 467 45.86 3.58 7.69
C VAL A 467 45.61 2.27 8.44
N VAL A 468 44.49 2.15 9.08
CA VAL A 468 43.98 0.86 9.59
C VAL A 468 43.86 -0.03 8.37
N PRO A 469 44.54 -1.20 8.34
CA PRO A 469 44.34 -2.15 7.24
C PRO A 469 42.85 -2.52 7.23
N ALA A 470 42.17 -2.25 6.12
CA ALA A 470 40.82 -2.74 5.91
C ALA A 470 40.88 -4.27 6.06
N GLU A 471 40.05 -4.81 6.94
CA GLU A 471 39.79 -6.24 6.97
C GLU A 471 39.48 -6.73 5.55
N PRO A 472 39.96 -7.92 5.16
CA PRO A 472 39.69 -8.43 3.81
C PRO A 472 38.18 -8.48 3.60
N ALA A 473 37.69 -7.62 2.72
CA ALA A 473 36.29 -7.57 2.35
C ALA A 473 35.83 -8.98 1.95
N ALA A 474 34.80 -9.49 2.58
CA ALA A 474 34.20 -10.77 2.21
C ALA A 474 33.96 -10.79 0.69
N PRO A 475 34.15 -11.92 0.00
CA PRO A 475 34.01 -12.00 -1.44
C PRO A 475 32.59 -11.55 -1.83
N PRO A 476 32.47 -10.70 -2.87
CA PRO A 476 31.17 -10.15 -3.27
C PRO A 476 30.21 -11.28 -3.64
N ILE A 477 28.98 -11.23 -3.10
CA ILE A 477 27.98 -12.27 -3.29
C ILE A 477 27.41 -12.16 -4.70
N PRO A 478 27.36 -13.23 -5.51
CA PRO A 478 26.82 -13.15 -6.86
C PRO A 478 25.30 -12.99 -6.87
N VAL A 479 24.81 -12.07 -7.70
CA VAL A 479 23.39 -11.87 -7.99
C VAL A 479 23.10 -12.38 -9.40
N GLY A 480 22.35 -13.48 -9.51
CA GLY A 480 21.95 -14.10 -10.78
C GLY A 480 20.58 -13.65 -11.25
N ALA A 481 20.20 -14.13 -12.46
CA ALA A 481 18.88 -13.84 -13.05
C ALA A 481 17.71 -14.38 -12.22
N ASP A 482 17.91 -15.48 -11.49
CA ASP A 482 16.90 -16.09 -10.62
C ASP A 482 16.46 -15.18 -9.45
N ILE A 483 17.42 -14.40 -8.91
CA ILE A 483 17.13 -13.40 -7.87
C ILE A 483 16.34 -12.25 -8.46
N VAL A 484 16.74 -11.78 -9.63
CA VAL A 484 16.06 -10.71 -10.36
C VAL A 484 14.61 -11.12 -10.68
N GLU A 485 14.40 -12.36 -11.15
CA GLU A 485 13.04 -12.87 -11.41
C GLU A 485 12.16 -12.87 -10.15
N ARG A 486 12.70 -13.27 -9.00
CA ARG A 486 11.97 -13.21 -7.71
C ARG A 486 11.61 -11.79 -7.30
N ILE A 487 12.53 -10.85 -7.49
CA ILE A 487 12.27 -9.43 -7.18
C ILE A 487 11.18 -8.89 -8.09
N VAL A 488 11.30 -9.11 -9.40
CA VAL A 488 10.28 -8.66 -10.35
C VAL A 488 8.92 -9.29 -10.04
N ALA A 489 8.88 -10.57 -9.67
CA ALA A 489 7.63 -11.20 -9.26
C ALA A 489 7.00 -10.48 -8.05
N ARG A 490 7.81 -10.08 -7.07
CA ARG A 490 7.35 -9.33 -5.90
C ARG A 490 6.89 -7.92 -6.25
N MET A 491 7.69 -7.16 -7.01
CA MET A 491 7.36 -5.78 -7.41
C MET A 491 6.13 -5.73 -8.33
N ALA A 492 6.03 -6.64 -9.29
CA ALA A 492 4.90 -6.75 -10.21
C ALA A 492 3.69 -7.47 -9.59
N ARG A 493 3.78 -7.88 -8.31
CA ARG A 493 2.75 -8.64 -7.59
C ARG A 493 2.33 -9.91 -8.34
N ILE A 494 3.30 -10.54 -9.02
CA ILE A 494 3.09 -11.83 -9.66
C ILE A 494 3.01 -12.88 -8.54
N PRO A 495 1.95 -13.68 -8.47
CA PRO A 495 1.89 -14.73 -7.46
C PRO A 495 3.12 -15.64 -7.55
N GLU A 496 3.79 -15.89 -6.42
CA GLU A 496 5.01 -16.74 -6.36
C GLU A 496 4.83 -18.09 -7.04
N LYS A 497 3.59 -18.58 -7.01
CA LYS A 497 3.18 -19.79 -7.69
C LYS A 497 3.28 -19.72 -9.23
N GLN A 498 3.39 -18.54 -9.83
CA GLN A 498 3.49 -18.37 -11.30
C GLN A 498 4.93 -18.16 -11.78
N ALA A 499 5.83 -17.77 -10.89
CA ALA A 499 7.23 -17.49 -11.22
C ALA A 499 8.12 -18.76 -11.31
N SER A 500 7.58 -19.94 -10.98
CA SER A 500 8.38 -21.17 -10.87
C SER A 500 8.12 -22.16 -12.03
N ALA A 501 9.09 -23.05 -12.27
CA ALA A 501 8.96 -24.17 -13.21
C ALA A 501 7.73 -25.08 -12.95
N SER A 502 7.12 -24.97 -11.75
CA SER A 502 5.90 -25.68 -11.38
C SER A 502 4.63 -25.19 -12.10
N ASP A 503 4.67 -24.01 -12.75
CA ASP A 503 3.48 -23.49 -13.47
C ASP A 503 3.07 -24.38 -14.65
N ARG A 504 4.05 -24.92 -15.39
CA ARG A 504 3.79 -25.89 -16.47
C ARG A 504 3.11 -27.16 -15.95
N THR A 505 3.54 -27.65 -14.80
CA THR A 505 2.96 -28.86 -14.19
C THR A 505 1.54 -28.59 -13.71
N ARG A 506 1.27 -27.43 -13.11
CA ARG A 506 -0.07 -27.03 -12.69
C ARG A 506 -1.04 -26.83 -13.85
N LEU A 507 -0.59 -26.18 -14.92
CA LEU A 507 -1.41 -26.04 -16.12
C LEU A 507 -1.70 -27.39 -16.78
N ARG A 508 -0.78 -28.37 -16.67
CA ARG A 508 -1.00 -29.73 -17.16
C ARG A 508 -2.11 -30.44 -16.39
N THR A 509 -2.13 -30.32 -15.07
CA THR A 509 -3.09 -30.96 -14.17
C THR A 509 -4.34 -30.13 -13.89
N LEU A 510 -4.43 -28.88 -14.40
CA LEU A 510 -5.50 -27.92 -14.10
C LEU A 510 -6.90 -28.53 -14.33
N GLU A 511 -7.12 -29.14 -15.47
CA GLU A 511 -8.42 -29.71 -15.84
C GLU A 511 -8.83 -30.84 -14.88
N GLU A 512 -7.91 -31.72 -14.54
CA GLU A 512 -8.15 -32.81 -13.60
C GLU A 512 -8.42 -32.30 -12.18
N SER A 513 -7.65 -31.31 -11.75
CA SER A 513 -7.83 -30.69 -10.44
C SER A 513 -9.19 -29.98 -10.30
N LEU A 514 -9.64 -29.30 -11.36
CA LEU A 514 -10.95 -28.65 -11.37
C LEU A 514 -12.10 -29.66 -11.38
N ARG A 515 -11.97 -30.79 -12.13
CA ARG A 515 -12.98 -31.86 -12.14
C ARG A 515 -13.16 -32.53 -10.78
N ARG A 516 -12.11 -32.61 -9.96
CA ARG A 516 -12.18 -33.15 -8.58
C ARG A 516 -13.00 -32.28 -7.64
N VAL A 517 -13.22 -31.01 -7.96
CA VAL A 517 -13.88 -30.05 -7.07
C VAL A 517 -15.22 -29.55 -7.62
N VAL A 518 -15.34 -29.45 -8.95
CA VAL A 518 -16.56 -29.01 -9.63
C VAL A 518 -17.17 -30.21 -10.34
N PHE A 519 -18.19 -30.79 -9.76
CA PHE A 519 -18.82 -32.04 -10.18
C PHE A 519 -19.87 -31.82 -11.28
N GLY A 520 -19.95 -32.74 -12.24
CA GLY A 520 -21.00 -32.77 -13.27
C GLY A 520 -20.92 -31.64 -14.32
N GLN A 521 -19.76 -30.96 -14.43
CA GLN A 521 -19.56 -29.84 -15.36
C GLN A 521 -18.29 -30.04 -16.23
N ASP A 522 -18.06 -31.27 -16.68
CA ASP A 522 -16.84 -31.65 -17.40
C ASP A 522 -16.59 -30.84 -18.68
N GLU A 523 -17.66 -30.56 -19.44
CA GLU A 523 -17.59 -29.77 -20.69
C GLU A 523 -17.16 -28.33 -20.35
N ALA A 524 -17.73 -27.73 -19.29
CA ALA A 524 -17.40 -26.38 -18.84
C ALA A 524 -15.95 -26.30 -18.37
N VAL A 525 -15.50 -27.25 -17.56
CA VAL A 525 -14.11 -27.31 -17.06
C VAL A 525 -13.13 -27.47 -18.25
N HIS A 526 -13.46 -28.35 -19.22
CA HIS A 526 -12.61 -28.55 -20.38
C HIS A 526 -12.43 -27.28 -21.21
N VAL A 527 -13.53 -26.60 -21.57
CA VAL A 527 -13.51 -25.36 -22.38
C VAL A 527 -12.68 -24.26 -21.69
N VAL A 528 -12.91 -24.05 -20.40
CA VAL A 528 -12.17 -23.02 -19.62
C VAL A 528 -10.68 -23.38 -19.53
N SER A 529 -10.36 -24.63 -19.20
CA SER A 529 -8.97 -25.09 -19.10
C SER A 529 -8.20 -24.96 -20.41
N GLN A 530 -8.82 -25.29 -21.53
CA GLN A 530 -8.21 -25.16 -22.87
C GLN A 530 -7.98 -23.69 -23.25
N ALA A 531 -8.92 -22.80 -22.95
CA ALA A 531 -8.76 -21.37 -23.22
C ALA A 531 -7.63 -20.76 -22.39
N ILE A 532 -7.54 -21.10 -21.10
CA ILE A 532 -6.44 -20.66 -20.22
C ILE A 532 -5.09 -21.20 -20.71
N LYS A 533 -5.02 -22.47 -21.09
CA LYS A 533 -3.79 -23.06 -21.66
C LYS A 533 -3.34 -22.32 -22.93
N ARG A 534 -4.27 -21.96 -23.84
CA ARG A 534 -3.96 -21.16 -25.04
C ARG A 534 -3.43 -19.77 -24.71
N ALA A 535 -4.08 -19.07 -23.77
CA ALA A 535 -3.65 -17.75 -23.34
C ALA A 535 -2.23 -17.78 -22.73
N ARG A 536 -1.96 -18.75 -21.86
CA ARG A 536 -0.63 -18.93 -21.23
C ARG A 536 0.46 -19.40 -22.19
N ALA A 537 0.09 -20.08 -23.27
CA ALA A 537 1.02 -20.47 -24.35
C ALA A 537 1.40 -19.28 -25.26
N GLY A 538 0.85 -18.08 -25.03
CA GLY A 538 1.10 -16.91 -25.87
C GLY A 538 0.36 -16.93 -27.22
N LEU A 539 -0.62 -17.84 -27.41
CA LEU A 539 -1.43 -17.95 -28.62
C LEU A 539 -2.67 -17.02 -28.58
N GLY A 540 -2.85 -16.25 -27.50
CA GLY A 540 -3.87 -15.23 -27.38
C GLY A 540 -3.49 -13.93 -28.07
N GLN A 541 -4.46 -13.05 -28.28
CA GLN A 541 -4.21 -11.69 -28.79
C GLN A 541 -3.53 -10.85 -27.69
N PRO A 542 -2.46 -10.08 -28.00
CA PRO A 542 -1.64 -9.38 -26.98
C PRO A 542 -2.40 -8.28 -26.23
N ASP A 543 -3.45 -7.70 -26.84
CA ASP A 543 -4.22 -6.58 -26.27
C ASP A 543 -5.59 -7.01 -25.71
N ARG A 544 -5.74 -8.30 -25.36
CA ARG A 544 -6.94 -8.85 -24.73
C ARG A 544 -6.66 -9.43 -23.35
N PRO A 545 -7.70 -9.52 -22.48
CA PRO A 545 -7.59 -10.25 -21.21
C PRO A 545 -7.15 -11.73 -21.41
N ALA A 546 -6.62 -12.35 -20.36
CA ALA A 546 -6.17 -13.74 -20.37
C ALA A 546 -7.30 -14.75 -20.71
N GLY A 547 -8.55 -14.33 -20.56
CA GLY A 547 -9.74 -15.07 -20.97
C GLY A 547 -11.00 -14.29 -20.62
N CYS A 548 -11.99 -14.32 -21.51
CA CYS A 548 -13.28 -13.67 -21.36
C CYS A 548 -14.40 -14.71 -21.51
N PHE A 549 -15.04 -15.07 -20.41
CA PHE A 549 -16.04 -16.15 -20.37
C PHE A 549 -17.41 -15.66 -19.93
N LEU A 550 -18.46 -16.16 -20.56
CA LEU A 550 -19.83 -16.02 -20.10
C LEU A 550 -20.34 -17.40 -19.64
N PHE A 551 -20.56 -17.57 -18.34
CA PHE A 551 -21.09 -18.77 -17.71
C PHE A 551 -22.61 -18.68 -17.66
N THR A 552 -23.30 -19.57 -18.34
CA THR A 552 -24.75 -19.60 -18.44
C THR A 552 -25.32 -20.89 -17.87
N GLY A 553 -26.51 -20.85 -17.30
CA GLY A 553 -27.18 -22.03 -16.76
C GLY A 553 -27.92 -21.76 -15.45
N PRO A 554 -28.62 -22.78 -14.91
CA PRO A 554 -29.42 -22.65 -13.69
C PRO A 554 -28.63 -22.13 -12.49
N THR A 555 -29.32 -21.65 -11.50
CA THR A 555 -28.70 -21.24 -10.21
C THR A 555 -28.21 -22.48 -9.46
N GLY A 556 -27.10 -22.37 -8.72
CA GLY A 556 -26.62 -23.44 -7.85
C GLY A 556 -25.95 -24.63 -8.52
N VAL A 557 -25.56 -24.52 -9.80
CA VAL A 557 -24.89 -25.60 -10.59
C VAL A 557 -23.37 -25.54 -10.56
N GLY A 558 -22.77 -24.54 -9.86
CA GLY A 558 -21.32 -24.44 -9.68
C GLY A 558 -20.62 -23.35 -10.47
N LYS A 559 -21.32 -22.39 -11.12
CA LYS A 559 -20.70 -21.29 -11.88
C LYS A 559 -19.69 -20.49 -11.08
N THR A 560 -20.09 -19.98 -9.92
CA THR A 560 -19.23 -19.21 -9.01
C THR A 560 -18.13 -20.07 -8.40
N GLU A 561 -18.40 -21.35 -8.12
CA GLU A 561 -17.42 -22.28 -7.57
C GLU A 561 -16.30 -22.56 -8.58
N LEU A 562 -16.62 -22.76 -9.88
CA LEU A 562 -15.61 -22.95 -10.91
C LEU A 562 -14.68 -21.72 -11.00
N ALA A 563 -15.22 -20.50 -10.94
CA ALA A 563 -14.43 -19.28 -10.98
C ALA A 563 -13.49 -19.18 -9.76
N LYS A 564 -14.01 -19.50 -8.55
CA LYS A 564 -13.23 -19.50 -7.31
C LYS A 564 -12.12 -20.56 -7.33
N GLN A 565 -12.41 -21.77 -7.77
CA GLN A 565 -11.43 -22.84 -7.87
C GLN A 565 -10.37 -22.57 -8.94
N LEU A 566 -10.78 -21.94 -10.05
CA LEU A 566 -9.84 -21.50 -11.09
C LEU A 566 -8.82 -20.51 -10.51
N ALA A 567 -9.29 -19.52 -9.75
CA ALA A 567 -8.42 -18.55 -9.08
C ALA A 567 -7.42 -19.25 -8.14
N LEU A 568 -7.92 -20.16 -7.29
CA LEU A 568 -7.10 -20.90 -6.34
C LEU A 568 -6.01 -21.74 -7.03
N HIS A 569 -6.36 -22.46 -8.09
CA HIS A 569 -5.43 -23.32 -8.82
C HIS A 569 -4.41 -22.52 -9.66
N LEU A 570 -4.79 -21.37 -10.19
CA LEU A 570 -3.87 -20.46 -10.87
C LEU A 570 -3.00 -19.67 -9.89
N GLY A 571 -3.35 -19.64 -8.59
CA GLY A 571 -2.73 -18.79 -7.60
C GLY A 571 -3.06 -17.31 -7.79
N ASN A 572 -4.15 -16.99 -8.46
CA ASN A 572 -4.64 -15.65 -8.71
C ASN A 572 -5.57 -15.19 -7.58
N GLU A 573 -5.65 -13.87 -7.39
CA GLU A 573 -6.67 -13.31 -6.50
C GLU A 573 -8.07 -13.47 -7.10
N PHE A 574 -9.07 -13.72 -6.23
CA PHE A 574 -10.46 -13.86 -6.63
C PHE A 574 -11.26 -12.60 -6.28
N ILE A 575 -11.62 -11.83 -7.30
CA ILE A 575 -12.39 -10.59 -7.16
C ILE A 575 -13.81 -10.84 -7.66
N ARG A 576 -14.82 -10.54 -6.83
CA ARG A 576 -16.22 -10.73 -7.17
C ARG A 576 -17.02 -9.44 -7.01
N TYR A 577 -17.79 -9.11 -8.03
CA TYR A 577 -18.81 -8.06 -7.99
C TYR A 577 -20.18 -8.65 -8.34
N ASP A 578 -21.18 -8.39 -7.52
CA ASP A 578 -22.57 -8.75 -7.78
C ASP A 578 -23.24 -7.62 -8.57
N MET A 579 -23.63 -7.89 -9.80
CA MET A 579 -24.17 -6.86 -10.68
C MET A 579 -25.58 -6.42 -10.28
N SER A 580 -26.22 -7.12 -9.34
CA SER A 580 -27.49 -6.64 -8.74
C SER A 580 -27.30 -5.33 -7.96
N GLU A 581 -26.09 -5.05 -7.45
CA GLU A 581 -25.75 -3.79 -6.78
C GLU A 581 -25.48 -2.64 -7.75
N TYR A 582 -25.29 -2.94 -9.04
CA TYR A 582 -24.90 -2.00 -10.10
C TYR A 582 -25.97 -1.84 -11.18
N MET A 583 -27.26 -1.91 -10.77
CA MET A 583 -28.41 -1.71 -11.64
C MET A 583 -28.65 -0.23 -11.97
N GLU A 584 -28.26 0.66 -11.07
CA GLU A 584 -28.46 2.11 -11.20
C GLU A 584 -27.20 2.81 -11.69
N LYS A 585 -27.38 3.89 -12.45
CA LYS A 585 -26.28 4.71 -13.00
C LYS A 585 -25.30 5.24 -11.92
N HIS A 586 -25.81 5.56 -10.74
CA HIS A 586 -24.98 6.02 -9.63
C HIS A 586 -24.05 4.92 -9.08
N ALA A 587 -24.51 3.68 -9.11
CA ALA A 587 -23.69 2.56 -8.69
C ALA A 587 -22.55 2.27 -9.69
N VAL A 588 -22.80 2.47 -11.00
CA VAL A 588 -21.75 2.36 -12.03
C VAL A 588 -20.63 3.36 -11.79
N ALA A 589 -20.96 4.58 -11.35
CA ALA A 589 -19.96 5.60 -11.02
C ALA A 589 -19.01 5.18 -9.88
N ARG A 590 -19.46 4.34 -8.95
CA ARG A 590 -18.56 3.77 -7.91
C ARG A 590 -17.57 2.75 -8.50
N LEU A 591 -17.98 2.02 -9.55
CA LEU A 591 -17.15 1.00 -10.17
C LEU A 591 -15.99 1.60 -10.98
N ILE A 592 -16.24 2.72 -11.69
CA ILE A 592 -15.28 3.38 -12.60
C ILE A 592 -14.80 4.75 -12.14
N GLY A 593 -15.29 5.26 -11.03
CA GLY A 593 -15.06 6.62 -10.54
C GLY A 593 -16.17 7.59 -10.92
N ALA A 594 -16.44 8.56 -10.05
CA ALA A 594 -17.41 9.61 -10.31
C ALA A 594 -16.84 10.66 -11.30
N PRO A 595 -17.65 11.24 -12.17
CA PRO A 595 -17.22 12.33 -13.03
C PRO A 595 -16.82 13.59 -12.22
N PRO A 596 -15.95 14.46 -12.76
CA PRO A 596 -15.58 15.72 -12.12
C PRO A 596 -16.80 16.54 -11.71
N GLY A 597 -16.82 17.01 -10.45
CA GLY A 597 -17.92 17.81 -9.90
C GLY A 597 -19.00 17.03 -9.15
N TYR A 598 -18.92 15.71 -9.09
CA TYR A 598 -19.79 14.88 -8.25
C TYR A 598 -19.12 14.49 -6.93
N VAL A 599 -19.92 14.26 -5.89
CA VAL A 599 -19.45 13.79 -4.58
C VAL A 599 -18.74 12.43 -4.75
N GLY A 600 -17.51 12.33 -4.26
CA GLY A 600 -16.70 11.10 -4.41
C GLY A 600 -15.80 11.07 -5.65
N PHE A 601 -15.64 12.16 -6.39
CA PHE A 601 -14.72 12.24 -7.54
C PHE A 601 -13.26 11.92 -7.18
N GLU A 602 -12.80 12.29 -5.97
CA GLU A 602 -11.45 11.99 -5.50
C GLU A 602 -11.22 10.49 -5.20
N GLN A 603 -12.30 9.74 -5.00
CA GLN A 603 -12.25 8.28 -4.86
C GLN A 603 -12.17 7.66 -6.25
N GLY A 604 -11.08 6.93 -6.54
CA GLY A 604 -10.91 6.19 -7.79
C GLY A 604 -12.01 5.15 -8.03
N GLY A 605 -12.05 4.58 -9.23
CA GLY A 605 -13.00 3.50 -9.54
C GLY A 605 -12.62 2.20 -8.83
N MET A 606 -13.55 1.62 -8.05
CA MET A 606 -13.31 0.37 -7.29
C MET A 606 -12.75 -0.77 -8.16
N LEU A 607 -13.23 -0.90 -9.41
CA LEU A 607 -12.76 -1.92 -10.35
C LEU A 607 -11.33 -1.64 -10.81
N VAL A 608 -11.02 -0.37 -11.12
CA VAL A 608 -9.68 0.04 -11.55
C VAL A 608 -8.68 -0.15 -10.42
N ASP A 609 -9.03 0.25 -9.20
CA ASP A 609 -8.17 0.11 -8.02
C ASP A 609 -7.94 -1.37 -7.66
N ALA A 610 -8.99 -2.21 -7.70
CA ALA A 610 -8.87 -3.64 -7.41
C ALA A 610 -7.94 -4.37 -8.41
N VAL A 611 -8.06 -4.07 -9.72
CA VAL A 611 -7.19 -4.68 -10.74
C VAL A 611 -5.77 -4.14 -10.67
N ARG A 612 -5.56 -2.88 -10.31
CA ARG A 612 -4.22 -2.33 -10.07
C ARG A 612 -3.54 -2.94 -8.85
N GLN A 613 -4.32 -3.23 -7.80
CA GLN A 613 -3.79 -3.92 -6.61
C GLN A 613 -3.48 -5.39 -6.91
N HIS A 614 -4.29 -6.04 -7.73
CA HIS A 614 -4.19 -7.46 -8.08
C HIS A 614 -4.21 -7.65 -9.60
N PRO A 615 -3.09 -7.37 -10.31
CA PRO A 615 -3.04 -7.48 -11.79
C PRO A 615 -3.24 -8.91 -12.29
N TYR A 616 -2.98 -9.90 -11.46
CA TYR A 616 -3.24 -11.32 -11.71
C TYR A 616 -4.46 -11.78 -10.91
N ALA A 617 -5.64 -11.55 -11.47
CA ALA A 617 -6.89 -11.87 -10.80
C ALA A 617 -7.84 -12.69 -11.71
N VAL A 618 -8.73 -13.43 -11.06
CA VAL A 618 -9.97 -13.93 -11.68
C VAL A 618 -11.10 -12.99 -11.25
N LEU A 619 -11.56 -12.18 -12.17
CA LEU A 619 -12.64 -11.22 -11.97
C LEU A 619 -13.97 -11.86 -12.32
N LEU A 620 -14.83 -12.02 -11.34
CA LEU A 620 -16.18 -12.53 -11.49
C LEU A 620 -17.21 -11.40 -11.40
N LEU A 621 -17.97 -11.19 -12.48
CA LEU A 621 -19.15 -10.35 -12.52
C LEU A 621 -20.39 -11.25 -12.47
N ASP A 622 -21.00 -11.33 -11.28
CA ASP A 622 -22.12 -12.23 -11.04
C ASP A 622 -23.44 -11.58 -11.47
N GLU A 623 -24.34 -12.33 -12.10
CA GLU A 623 -25.65 -11.89 -12.61
C GLU A 623 -25.59 -10.69 -13.57
N ILE A 624 -24.72 -10.76 -14.58
CA ILE A 624 -24.42 -9.67 -15.53
C ILE A 624 -25.66 -9.12 -16.24
N GLU A 625 -26.73 -9.92 -16.41
CA GLU A 625 -27.99 -9.49 -17.00
C GLU A 625 -28.72 -8.41 -16.20
N LYS A 626 -28.35 -8.22 -14.92
CA LYS A 626 -28.93 -7.17 -14.06
C LYS A 626 -28.16 -5.85 -14.12
N ALA A 627 -26.96 -5.87 -14.69
CA ALA A 627 -26.10 -4.72 -14.78
C ALA A 627 -26.74 -3.59 -15.61
N HIS A 628 -26.42 -2.34 -15.22
CA HIS A 628 -26.76 -1.18 -16.02
C HIS A 628 -26.12 -1.25 -17.42
N PRO A 629 -26.79 -0.79 -18.50
CA PRO A 629 -26.24 -0.84 -19.87
C PRO A 629 -24.86 -0.23 -20.04
N ASP A 630 -24.48 0.79 -19.27
CA ASP A 630 -23.17 1.41 -19.35
C ASP A 630 -22.03 0.44 -18.98
N ILE A 631 -22.28 -0.55 -18.11
CA ILE A 631 -21.31 -1.57 -17.76
C ILE A 631 -20.92 -2.42 -18.98
N PHE A 632 -21.87 -2.73 -19.85
CA PHE A 632 -21.55 -3.46 -21.08
C PHE A 632 -20.60 -2.68 -21.98
N ASN A 633 -20.76 -1.35 -22.08
CA ASN A 633 -19.85 -0.51 -22.86
C ASN A 633 -18.43 -0.52 -22.30
N ILE A 634 -18.31 -0.49 -20.97
CA ILE A 634 -17.03 -0.59 -20.28
C ILE A 634 -16.38 -1.95 -20.53
N LEU A 635 -17.15 -3.02 -20.41
CA LEU A 635 -16.65 -4.39 -20.66
C LEU A 635 -16.22 -4.59 -22.10
N LEU A 636 -16.90 -3.99 -23.08
CA LEU A 636 -16.48 -3.99 -24.48
C LEU A 636 -15.08 -3.38 -24.63
N GLN A 637 -14.82 -2.23 -23.99
CA GLN A 637 -13.51 -1.60 -24.00
C GLN A 637 -12.45 -2.51 -23.36
N VAL A 638 -12.76 -3.11 -22.21
CA VAL A 638 -11.86 -4.03 -21.51
C VAL A 638 -11.54 -5.26 -22.38
N MET A 639 -12.54 -5.84 -23.03
CA MET A 639 -12.35 -7.02 -23.88
C MET A 639 -11.57 -6.73 -25.16
N ASP A 640 -11.62 -5.50 -25.71
CA ASP A 640 -10.91 -5.12 -26.94
C ASP A 640 -9.48 -4.67 -26.70
N HIS A 641 -9.24 -3.93 -25.59
CA HIS A 641 -7.97 -3.26 -25.36
C HIS A 641 -7.27 -3.69 -24.07
N ALA A 642 -7.90 -4.57 -23.28
CA ALA A 642 -7.42 -5.01 -21.97
C ALA A 642 -7.00 -3.84 -21.05
N THR A 643 -7.60 -2.67 -21.22
CA THR A 643 -7.30 -1.47 -20.41
C THR A 643 -8.59 -0.76 -20.03
N LEU A 644 -8.64 -0.27 -18.80
CA LEU A 644 -9.70 0.60 -18.34
C LEU A 644 -9.09 1.82 -17.67
N THR A 645 -9.56 3.00 -18.05
CA THR A 645 -9.13 4.26 -17.45
C THR A 645 -10.28 4.79 -16.59
N ASP A 646 -10.00 5.09 -15.32
CA ASP A 646 -10.97 5.74 -14.44
C ASP A 646 -11.14 7.23 -14.79
N ASN A 647 -12.11 7.87 -14.16
CA ASN A 647 -12.36 9.30 -14.36
C ASN A 647 -11.23 10.20 -13.79
N ASN A 648 -10.32 9.67 -12.98
CA ASN A 648 -9.12 10.34 -12.49
C ASN A 648 -7.91 10.17 -13.42
N GLY A 649 -8.07 9.52 -14.57
CA GLY A 649 -7.00 9.25 -15.53
C GLY A 649 -6.12 8.05 -15.17
N ARG A 650 -6.41 7.31 -14.09
CA ARG A 650 -5.65 6.11 -13.71
C ARG A 650 -6.04 4.95 -14.62
N LYS A 651 -5.04 4.25 -15.13
CA LYS A 651 -5.23 3.09 -16.02
C LYS A 651 -5.02 1.78 -15.27
N ALA A 652 -5.91 0.81 -15.48
CA ALA A 652 -5.72 -0.57 -15.06
C ALA A 652 -5.47 -1.47 -16.28
N ASP A 653 -4.56 -2.44 -16.14
CA ASP A 653 -4.20 -3.42 -17.17
C ASP A 653 -4.89 -4.76 -16.89
N PHE A 654 -5.75 -5.20 -17.79
CA PHE A 654 -6.52 -6.44 -17.69
C PHE A 654 -5.92 -7.62 -18.47
N ARG A 655 -4.74 -7.49 -19.11
CA ARG A 655 -4.13 -8.56 -19.93
C ARG A 655 -3.85 -9.84 -19.18
N GLN A 656 -3.64 -9.76 -17.86
CA GLN A 656 -3.42 -10.93 -17.01
C GLN A 656 -4.66 -11.34 -16.22
N VAL A 657 -5.75 -10.61 -16.38
CA VAL A 657 -7.03 -10.87 -15.70
C VAL A 657 -7.84 -11.89 -16.51
N VAL A 658 -8.41 -12.86 -15.80
CA VAL A 658 -9.43 -13.76 -16.35
C VAL A 658 -10.80 -13.18 -16.00
N LEU A 659 -11.51 -12.68 -17.01
CA LEU A 659 -12.84 -12.10 -16.86
C LEU A 659 -13.92 -13.18 -17.01
N ILE A 660 -14.69 -13.40 -15.97
CA ILE A 660 -15.80 -14.35 -15.93
C ILE A 660 -17.08 -13.58 -15.61
N MET A 661 -18.08 -13.75 -16.42
CA MET A 661 -19.42 -13.20 -16.20
C MET A 661 -20.38 -14.35 -16.02
N THR A 662 -21.30 -14.28 -15.04
CA THR A 662 -22.34 -15.30 -14.90
C THR A 662 -23.69 -14.75 -15.31
N SER A 663 -24.51 -15.61 -15.87
CA SER A 663 -25.90 -15.28 -16.21
C SER A 663 -26.83 -16.46 -15.93
N ASN A 664 -28.00 -16.12 -15.43
CA ASN A 664 -29.10 -17.06 -15.25
C ASN A 664 -30.09 -17.01 -16.46
N ALA A 665 -29.79 -16.21 -17.48
CA ALA A 665 -30.59 -16.10 -18.69
C ALA A 665 -30.66 -17.44 -19.45
N GLY A 666 -31.82 -17.78 -19.91
CA GLY A 666 -32.07 -19.06 -20.58
C GLY A 666 -32.31 -20.25 -19.66
N SER A 667 -32.15 -20.09 -18.33
CA SER A 667 -32.39 -21.19 -17.37
C SER A 667 -33.87 -21.58 -17.27
N ARG A 668 -34.78 -20.60 -17.39
CA ARG A 668 -36.24 -20.87 -17.41
C ARG A 668 -36.66 -21.65 -18.67
N GLU A 669 -36.07 -21.32 -19.80
CA GLU A 669 -36.31 -22.02 -21.07
C GLU A 669 -35.73 -23.43 -21.05
N MET A 670 -34.63 -23.64 -20.35
CA MET A 670 -34.07 -25.00 -20.15
C MET A 670 -34.96 -25.83 -19.21
N SER A 671 -35.48 -25.24 -18.11
CA SER A 671 -36.33 -25.93 -17.14
C SER A 671 -37.74 -26.20 -17.69
N ALA A 672 -38.30 -25.30 -18.46
CA ALA A 672 -39.66 -25.48 -19.06
C ALA A 672 -39.73 -26.64 -20.08
N ALA A 673 -38.59 -27.06 -20.63
CA ALA A 673 -38.52 -28.24 -21.53
C ALA A 673 -38.66 -29.56 -20.76
N SER A 674 -38.51 -29.59 -19.43
CA SER A 674 -38.60 -30.79 -18.60
C SER A 674 -40.04 -31.09 -18.13
N ILE A 675 -41.02 -30.19 -18.29
CA ILE A 675 -42.39 -30.31 -17.74
C ILE A 675 -43.39 -30.82 -18.78
N GLY A 676 -43.01 -31.16 -19.99
CA GLY A 676 -43.92 -31.62 -21.05
C GLY A 676 -43.51 -32.94 -21.67
N PHE A 677 -44.32 -33.99 -21.39
CA PHE A 677 -44.42 -35.28 -22.03
C PHE A 677 -43.16 -36.01 -22.52
N ALA A 678 -42.91 -37.16 -21.93
CA ALA A 678 -41.89 -38.12 -22.25
C ALA A 678 -41.87 -38.53 -23.75
N SER A 679 -40.80 -38.11 -24.46
CA SER A 679 -40.35 -38.81 -25.66
C SER A 679 -38.87 -38.44 -25.95
N GLN A 680 -38.02 -39.42 -25.73
CA GLN A 680 -36.66 -39.68 -26.27
C GLN A 680 -35.64 -38.53 -26.21
N GLY A 681 -34.68 -38.72 -25.30
CA GLY A 681 -33.67 -37.78 -24.71
C GLY A 681 -32.76 -36.97 -25.61
N ALA A 682 -32.41 -37.28 -26.81
CA ALA A 682 -31.36 -36.56 -27.55
C ALA A 682 -31.84 -35.36 -28.39
N THR A 683 -33.12 -35.32 -28.77
CA THR A 683 -33.74 -34.23 -29.55
C THR A 683 -34.26 -33.10 -28.68
N LEU A 684 -34.59 -33.38 -27.40
CA LEU A 684 -35.04 -32.40 -26.42
C LEU A 684 -33.88 -31.51 -25.93
N ASP A 685 -32.71 -32.07 -25.67
CA ASP A 685 -31.51 -31.31 -25.27
C ASP A 685 -31.06 -30.33 -26.36
N LYS A 686 -31.12 -30.71 -27.63
CA LYS A 686 -30.80 -29.80 -28.74
C LYS A 686 -31.79 -28.64 -28.85
N LYS A 687 -33.09 -28.89 -28.65
CA LYS A 687 -34.15 -27.84 -28.65
C LYS A 687 -34.02 -26.91 -27.42
N ALA A 688 -33.72 -27.45 -26.25
CA ALA A 688 -33.51 -26.67 -25.03
C ALA A 688 -32.25 -25.76 -25.15
N ARG A 689 -31.13 -26.30 -25.66
CA ARG A 689 -29.91 -25.51 -25.96
C ARG A 689 -30.16 -24.42 -27.02
N SER A 690 -30.97 -24.71 -28.06
CA SER A 690 -31.31 -23.69 -29.06
C SER A 690 -32.17 -22.57 -28.51
N ARG A 691 -33.14 -22.85 -27.62
CA ARG A 691 -33.97 -21.84 -26.94
C ARG A 691 -33.17 -21.00 -25.97
N ALA A 692 -32.28 -21.61 -25.16
CA ALA A 692 -31.38 -20.90 -24.29
C ALA A 692 -30.45 -19.96 -25.08
N LYS A 693 -29.93 -20.42 -26.25
CA LYS A 693 -29.16 -19.57 -27.15
C LYS A 693 -29.97 -18.38 -27.67
N GLY A 694 -31.25 -18.59 -28.06
CA GLY A 694 -32.15 -17.49 -28.46
C GLY A 694 -32.46 -16.51 -27.36
N ALA A 695 -32.51 -16.94 -26.07
CA ALA A 695 -32.68 -16.04 -24.92
C ALA A 695 -31.43 -15.19 -24.69
N LEU A 696 -30.24 -15.78 -24.80
CA LEU A 696 -28.97 -15.05 -24.70
C LEU A 696 -28.80 -14.03 -25.83
N GLU A 697 -29.25 -14.34 -27.04
CA GLU A 697 -29.22 -13.45 -28.19
C GLU A 697 -30.11 -12.20 -28.02
N LYS A 698 -31.14 -12.29 -27.21
CA LYS A 698 -32.02 -11.16 -26.89
C LYS A 698 -31.41 -10.23 -25.83
N ILE A 699 -30.59 -10.76 -24.92
CA ILE A 699 -30.01 -9.98 -23.80
C ILE A 699 -28.65 -9.39 -24.18
N PHE A 700 -27.82 -10.18 -24.86
CA PHE A 700 -26.46 -9.78 -25.20
C PHE A 700 -26.34 -9.46 -26.69
N SER A 701 -25.86 -8.25 -26.99
CA SER A 701 -25.65 -7.81 -28.38
C SER A 701 -24.68 -8.75 -29.12
N PRO A 702 -24.81 -8.88 -30.46
CA PRO A 702 -23.87 -9.64 -31.25
C PRO A 702 -22.41 -9.19 -31.04
N GLU A 703 -22.22 -7.89 -30.87
CA GLU A 703 -20.93 -7.28 -30.65
C GLU A 703 -20.29 -7.77 -29.35
N PHE A 704 -21.04 -7.83 -28.26
CA PHE A 704 -20.58 -8.34 -26.97
C PHE A 704 -20.22 -9.84 -27.05
N ARG A 705 -21.08 -10.63 -27.67
CA ARG A 705 -20.87 -12.09 -27.80
C ARG A 705 -19.63 -12.46 -28.62
N ASN A 706 -19.33 -11.70 -29.67
CA ASN A 706 -18.17 -11.94 -30.55
C ASN A 706 -16.82 -11.65 -29.87
N ARG A 707 -16.83 -10.93 -28.73
CA ARG A 707 -15.63 -10.61 -27.95
C ARG A 707 -15.33 -11.62 -26.85
N LEU A 708 -16.27 -12.55 -26.59
CA LEU A 708 -16.07 -13.64 -25.63
C LEU A 708 -15.22 -14.75 -26.25
N ASP A 709 -14.29 -15.29 -25.46
CA ASP A 709 -13.52 -16.49 -25.86
C ASP A 709 -14.41 -17.75 -25.88
N ALA A 710 -15.34 -17.82 -24.92
CA ALA A 710 -16.34 -18.88 -24.89
C ALA A 710 -17.60 -18.52 -24.12
N ILE A 711 -18.75 -19.00 -24.56
CA ILE A 711 -19.98 -19.09 -23.78
C ILE A 711 -20.04 -20.51 -23.23
N VAL A 712 -19.90 -20.62 -21.91
CA VAL A 712 -19.82 -21.89 -21.19
C VAL A 712 -21.19 -22.19 -20.58
N THR A 713 -21.82 -23.25 -21.04
CA THR A 713 -23.14 -23.64 -20.55
C THR A 713 -23.00 -24.69 -19.46
N PHE A 714 -23.56 -24.42 -18.29
CA PHE A 714 -23.63 -25.33 -17.16
C PHE A 714 -24.93 -26.16 -17.25
N ALA A 715 -24.77 -27.46 -17.14
CA ALA A 715 -25.90 -28.39 -17.11
C ALA A 715 -26.56 -28.41 -15.72
N ALA A 716 -27.83 -28.80 -15.66
CA ALA A 716 -28.48 -29.15 -14.42
C ALA A 716 -27.78 -30.35 -13.77
N LEU A 717 -27.71 -30.34 -12.44
CA LEU A 717 -27.03 -31.40 -11.68
C LEU A 717 -27.86 -32.68 -11.67
N SER A 718 -27.23 -33.82 -11.94
CA SER A 718 -27.85 -35.15 -11.77
C SER A 718 -27.95 -35.51 -10.28
N PHE A 719 -28.81 -36.46 -9.95
CA PHE A 719 -28.95 -36.94 -8.59
C PHE A 719 -27.66 -37.55 -8.03
N ASP A 720 -26.93 -38.31 -8.81
CA ASP A 720 -25.63 -38.90 -8.45
C ASP A 720 -24.60 -37.82 -8.15
N THR A 721 -24.62 -36.72 -8.93
CA THR A 721 -23.77 -35.55 -8.68
C THR A 721 -24.13 -34.86 -7.35
N MET A 722 -25.42 -34.80 -7.03
CA MET A 722 -25.87 -34.23 -5.72
C MET A 722 -25.38 -35.06 -4.55
N GLU A 723 -25.38 -36.38 -4.63
CA GLU A 723 -24.80 -37.26 -3.60
C GLU A 723 -23.30 -37.00 -3.39
N THR A 724 -22.55 -36.82 -4.48
CA THR A 724 -21.13 -36.48 -4.42
C THR A 724 -20.89 -35.11 -3.77
N ILE A 725 -21.78 -34.12 -4.02
CA ILE A 725 -21.72 -32.82 -3.38
C ILE A 725 -22.00 -32.90 -1.89
N VAL A 726 -22.95 -33.74 -1.46
CA VAL A 726 -23.21 -34.03 -0.03
C VAL A 726 -21.94 -34.54 0.63
N GLU A 727 -21.29 -35.53 0.05
CA GLU A 727 -20.05 -36.10 0.54
C GLU A 727 -18.94 -35.03 0.69
N LYS A 728 -18.77 -34.16 -0.29
CA LYS A 728 -17.86 -33.01 -0.21
C LYS A 728 -18.17 -32.12 1.00
N PHE A 729 -19.46 -31.80 1.26
CA PHE A 729 -19.82 -30.93 2.41
C PHE A 729 -19.53 -31.63 3.74
N ILE A 730 -19.74 -32.94 3.84
CA ILE A 730 -19.40 -33.70 5.06
C ILE A 730 -17.89 -33.75 5.27
N LEU A 731 -17.09 -34.01 4.23
CA LEU A 731 -15.63 -33.96 4.29
C LEU A 731 -15.11 -32.56 4.69
N GLN A 732 -15.74 -31.49 4.19
CA GLN A 732 -15.40 -30.14 4.63
C GLN A 732 -15.73 -29.90 6.12
N LEU A 733 -16.84 -30.46 6.61
CA LEU A 733 -17.19 -30.38 8.02
C LEU A 733 -16.19 -31.17 8.88
N GLU A 734 -15.79 -32.37 8.44
CA GLU A 734 -14.77 -33.17 9.10
C GLU A 734 -13.43 -32.45 9.17
N ALA A 735 -12.99 -31.82 8.08
CA ALA A 735 -11.77 -31.01 8.04
C ALA A 735 -11.82 -29.81 9.01
N GLN A 736 -12.99 -29.17 9.18
CA GLN A 736 -13.18 -28.08 10.15
C GLN A 736 -13.10 -28.57 11.60
N LEU A 737 -13.47 -29.78 11.85
CA LEU A 737 -13.49 -30.40 13.19
C LEU A 737 -12.28 -31.32 13.45
N ALA A 738 -11.31 -31.35 12.52
CA ALA A 738 -10.08 -32.16 12.64
C ALA A 738 -9.30 -31.86 13.93
N GLU A 739 -9.22 -30.61 14.35
CA GLU A 739 -8.59 -30.20 15.63
C GLU A 739 -9.27 -30.80 16.84
N ARG A 740 -10.58 -31.05 16.76
CA ARG A 740 -11.38 -31.71 17.82
C ARG A 740 -11.39 -33.22 17.70
N ARG A 741 -10.68 -33.80 16.72
CA ARG A 741 -10.59 -35.25 16.46
C ARG A 741 -11.96 -35.93 16.27
N ILE A 742 -12.85 -35.30 15.52
CA ILE A 742 -14.18 -35.81 15.20
C ILE A 742 -14.18 -36.28 13.75
N ALA A 743 -14.50 -37.56 13.54
CA ALA A 743 -14.67 -38.19 12.25
C ALA A 743 -16.14 -38.42 11.92
N PHE A 744 -16.52 -38.34 10.67
CA PHE A 744 -17.89 -38.58 10.22
C PHE A 744 -17.97 -39.78 9.30
N THR A 745 -18.92 -40.65 9.56
CA THR A 745 -19.30 -41.76 8.67
C THR A 745 -20.73 -41.54 8.20
N LEU A 746 -20.91 -41.43 6.89
CA LEU A 746 -22.23 -41.21 6.30
C LEU A 746 -22.71 -42.47 5.60
N THR A 747 -23.89 -42.96 6.00
CA THR A 747 -24.46 -44.14 5.34
C THR A 747 -24.98 -43.78 3.94
N PRO A 748 -25.02 -44.71 2.95
CA PRO A 748 -25.55 -44.46 1.62
C PRO A 748 -26.98 -43.89 1.63
N GLU A 749 -27.82 -44.38 2.56
CA GLU A 749 -29.21 -43.95 2.70
C GLU A 749 -29.29 -42.50 3.20
N ALA A 750 -28.43 -42.10 4.15
CA ALA A 750 -28.34 -40.74 4.68
C ALA A 750 -27.83 -39.77 3.60
N ARG A 751 -26.86 -40.17 2.79
CA ARG A 751 -26.38 -39.41 1.66
C ARG A 751 -27.50 -39.15 0.63
N ALA A 752 -28.22 -40.19 0.24
CA ALA A 752 -29.33 -40.08 -0.70
C ALA A 752 -30.48 -39.23 -0.12
N TRP A 753 -30.75 -39.33 1.20
CA TRP A 753 -31.76 -38.52 1.88
C TRP A 753 -31.40 -37.04 1.86
N LEU A 754 -30.14 -36.67 2.26
CA LEU A 754 -29.63 -35.30 2.20
C LEU A 754 -29.65 -34.73 0.80
N ALA A 755 -29.24 -35.52 -0.21
CA ALA A 755 -29.27 -35.14 -1.60
C ALA A 755 -30.69 -34.83 -2.09
N ARG A 756 -31.69 -35.67 -1.74
CA ARG A 756 -33.11 -35.44 -2.10
C ARG A 756 -33.67 -34.18 -1.41
N LYS A 757 -33.41 -33.99 -0.12
CA LYS A 757 -33.87 -32.85 0.65
C LYS A 757 -33.24 -31.55 0.22
N GLY A 758 -31.96 -31.59 -0.21
CA GLY A 758 -31.19 -30.45 -0.64
C GLY A 758 -31.29 -30.13 -2.13
N TYR A 759 -31.96 -30.96 -2.93
CA TYR A 759 -32.15 -30.72 -4.36
C TYR A 759 -33.41 -29.91 -4.64
N ASP A 760 -33.24 -28.80 -5.32
CA ASP A 760 -34.33 -27.99 -5.85
C ASP A 760 -34.14 -27.84 -7.37
N PRO A 761 -35.18 -28.12 -8.18
CA PRO A 761 -35.07 -28.00 -9.65
C PRO A 761 -34.73 -26.60 -10.15
N VAL A 762 -35.07 -25.55 -9.37
CA VAL A 762 -34.86 -24.15 -9.72
C VAL A 762 -33.54 -23.63 -9.15
N PHE A 763 -33.22 -24.01 -7.91
CA PHE A 763 -32.07 -23.49 -7.16
C PHE A 763 -30.87 -24.46 -7.12
N GLY A 764 -30.98 -25.64 -7.76
CA GLY A 764 -29.93 -26.64 -7.84
C GLY A 764 -29.45 -27.12 -6.46
N ALA A 765 -28.13 -27.12 -6.26
CA ALA A 765 -27.52 -27.51 -4.99
C ALA A 765 -27.42 -26.36 -3.96
N ARG A 766 -27.93 -25.17 -4.24
CA ARG A 766 -27.84 -24.01 -3.31
C ARG A 766 -28.49 -24.26 -1.96
N PRO A 767 -29.66 -24.93 -1.86
CA PRO A 767 -30.28 -25.26 -0.59
C PRO A 767 -29.52 -26.30 0.24
N LEU A 768 -28.67 -27.13 -0.41
CA LEU A 768 -27.96 -28.23 0.23
C LEU A 768 -27.08 -27.79 1.39
N ALA A 769 -26.33 -26.67 1.24
CA ALA A 769 -25.52 -26.13 2.32
C ALA A 769 -26.37 -25.81 3.57
N ARG A 770 -27.57 -25.26 3.37
CA ARG A 770 -28.52 -24.97 4.45
C ARG A 770 -29.11 -26.24 5.07
N VAL A 771 -29.40 -27.24 4.23
CA VAL A 771 -29.89 -28.54 4.74
C VAL A 771 -28.81 -29.19 5.60
N VAL A 772 -27.56 -29.23 5.15
CA VAL A 772 -26.44 -29.75 5.97
C VAL A 772 -26.28 -28.94 7.25
N GLN A 773 -26.45 -27.60 7.20
CA GLN A 773 -26.43 -26.77 8.40
C GLN A 773 -27.51 -27.22 9.41
N THR A 774 -28.75 -27.20 8.98
CA THR A 774 -29.90 -27.44 9.87
C THR A 774 -30.03 -28.90 10.30
N GLU A 775 -29.74 -29.86 9.42
CA GLU A 775 -29.99 -31.27 9.69
C GLU A 775 -28.78 -32.02 10.24
N VAL A 776 -27.56 -31.46 10.06
CA VAL A 776 -26.32 -32.12 10.53
C VAL A 776 -25.60 -31.26 11.56
N ARG A 777 -25.29 -30.02 11.25
CA ARG A 777 -24.46 -29.17 12.14
C ARG A 777 -25.20 -28.78 13.42
N ASP A 778 -26.42 -28.26 13.27
CA ASP A 778 -27.21 -27.76 14.41
C ASP A 778 -27.48 -28.87 15.44
N PRO A 779 -27.92 -30.09 15.07
CA PRO A 779 -28.12 -31.18 16.04
C PRO A 779 -26.86 -31.66 16.75
N LEU A 780 -25.68 -31.55 16.07
CA LEU A 780 -24.41 -31.99 16.64
C LEU A 780 -23.73 -30.92 17.50
N THR A 781 -24.19 -29.69 17.46
CA THR A 781 -23.55 -28.59 18.18
C THR A 781 -23.47 -28.83 19.67
N ASP A 782 -24.59 -29.26 20.28
CA ASP A 782 -24.64 -29.53 21.72
C ASP A 782 -23.82 -30.77 22.11
N GLU A 783 -23.78 -31.79 21.27
CA GLU A 783 -22.98 -33.01 21.50
C GLU A 783 -21.46 -32.70 21.40
N ILE A 784 -21.07 -31.74 20.56
CA ILE A 784 -19.68 -31.31 20.38
C ILE A 784 -19.23 -30.38 21.50
N LEU A 785 -20.13 -29.52 22.03
CA LEU A 785 -19.76 -28.52 23.03
C LEU A 785 -19.90 -29.06 24.46
N PHE A 786 -20.92 -29.86 24.74
CA PHE A 786 -21.29 -30.26 26.10
C PHE A 786 -21.60 -31.75 26.23
N GLY A 787 -21.55 -32.50 25.12
CA GLY A 787 -21.97 -33.90 25.09
C GLY A 787 -20.79 -34.86 24.92
N ARG A 788 -21.09 -36.02 24.33
CA ARG A 788 -20.18 -37.16 24.19
C ARG A 788 -18.98 -36.91 23.27
N LEU A 789 -19.03 -35.86 22.44
CA LEU A 789 -17.97 -35.47 21.48
C LEU A 789 -17.02 -34.41 22.01
N GLU A 790 -17.12 -33.98 23.26
CA GLU A 790 -16.24 -32.96 23.86
C GLU A 790 -14.73 -33.34 23.74
N ARG A 791 -14.42 -34.63 23.79
CA ARG A 791 -13.05 -35.19 23.68
C ARG A 791 -12.73 -35.80 22.31
N GLY A 792 -13.63 -35.61 21.36
CA GLY A 792 -13.56 -36.23 20.04
C GLY A 792 -14.29 -37.57 19.96
N GLY A 793 -14.36 -38.16 18.78
CA GLY A 793 -15.02 -39.43 18.51
C GLY A 793 -15.46 -39.59 17.07
N THR A 794 -16.23 -40.62 16.81
CA THR A 794 -16.80 -40.90 15.49
C THR A 794 -18.33 -40.71 15.53
N VAL A 795 -18.85 -40.00 14.52
CA VAL A 795 -20.30 -39.80 14.35
C VAL A 795 -20.75 -40.54 13.11
N THR A 796 -21.61 -41.54 13.29
CA THR A 796 -22.29 -42.25 12.19
C THR A 796 -23.65 -41.62 11.95
N ILE A 797 -23.86 -41.10 10.73
CA ILE A 797 -25.09 -40.47 10.29
C ILE A 797 -25.88 -41.50 9.47
N ALA A 798 -27.05 -41.92 9.98
CA ALA A 798 -27.95 -42.87 9.36
C ALA A 798 -29.36 -42.28 9.17
N VAL A 799 -30.25 -43.01 8.51
CA VAL A 799 -31.69 -42.66 8.38
C VAL A 799 -32.56 -43.75 8.97
N GLU A 800 -33.39 -43.38 9.92
CA GLU A 800 -34.42 -44.22 10.51
C GLU A 800 -35.76 -43.50 10.48
N GLU A 801 -36.81 -44.18 10.07
CA GLU A 801 -38.16 -43.63 9.93
C GLU A 801 -38.25 -42.31 9.12
N GLY A 802 -37.36 -42.13 8.13
CA GLY A 802 -37.33 -40.90 7.30
C GLY A 802 -36.68 -39.67 7.94
N LYS A 803 -36.02 -39.82 9.09
CA LYS A 803 -35.23 -38.78 9.78
C LYS A 803 -33.78 -39.19 9.91
N LEU A 804 -32.89 -38.18 10.03
CA LEU A 804 -31.49 -38.46 10.32
C LEU A 804 -31.32 -38.86 11.79
N THR A 805 -30.57 -39.93 12.04
CA THR A 805 -30.18 -40.41 13.37
C THR A 805 -28.65 -40.34 13.48
N PHE A 806 -28.16 -39.95 14.65
CA PHE A 806 -26.76 -39.77 14.95
C PHE A 806 -26.32 -40.78 16.01
N THR A 807 -25.49 -41.74 15.62
CA THR A 807 -24.82 -42.65 16.54
C THR A 807 -23.43 -42.06 16.86
N VAL A 808 -23.22 -41.72 18.12
CA VAL A 808 -22.01 -41.11 18.62
C VAL A 808 -21.17 -42.11 19.38
N GLU A 809 -19.97 -42.39 18.89
CA GLU A 809 -18.97 -43.20 19.56
C GLU A 809 -17.86 -42.27 20.06
N PRO A 810 -17.78 -41.98 21.38
CA PRO A 810 -16.73 -41.14 21.95
C PRO A 810 -15.34 -41.76 21.75
N ALA A 811 -14.32 -40.95 21.58
CA ALA A 811 -12.94 -41.41 21.54
C ALA A 811 -12.61 -42.15 22.85
N ALA A 812 -12.02 -43.33 22.74
CA ALA A 812 -11.58 -44.10 23.91
C ALA A 812 -10.66 -43.24 24.77
N ALA A 813 -10.94 -43.15 26.08
CA ALA A 813 -10.06 -42.47 27.01
C ALA A 813 -8.65 -43.12 26.91
N PRO A 814 -7.57 -42.31 26.85
CA PRO A 814 -6.23 -42.88 26.91
C PRO A 814 -6.14 -43.71 28.22
N ALA A 815 -5.94 -45.02 28.08
CA ALA A 815 -5.58 -45.84 29.21
C ALA A 815 -4.25 -45.31 29.76
N ASP A 816 -4.23 -45.08 31.08
CA ASP A 816 -3.06 -44.74 31.89
C ASP A 816 -2.70 -43.26 32.05
N ALA A 817 -3.38 -42.62 32.99
CA ALA A 817 -2.69 -41.76 33.93
C ALA A 817 -2.76 -42.47 35.30
N VAL A 818 -1.71 -43.27 35.62
CA VAL A 818 -1.45 -43.76 36.97
C VAL A 818 -1.25 -42.49 37.83
N PRO A 819 -1.91 -42.34 38.95
CA PRO A 819 -1.67 -41.24 39.88
C PRO A 819 -0.33 -41.49 40.59
N VAL A 820 0.59 -40.56 40.43
CA VAL A 820 1.80 -40.44 41.29
C VAL A 820 1.56 -39.38 42.31
#